data_c9ce2b900af7836d2976deae65d9aeb7
#
_entry.id   c9ce2b900af7836d2976deae65d9aeb7
#
_cell.length_a   1.000
_cell.length_b   1.000
_cell.length_c   1.000
_cell.angle_alpha   90.00
_cell.angle_beta   90.00
_cell.angle_gamma   90.00
#
_symmetry.space_group_name_H-M   'P 1'
#
loop_
_entity.id
_entity.type
_entity.pdbx_description
1 polymer ?
#
loop_
_entity_poly.entity_id
_entity_poly.type
_entity_poly.pdbx_seq_one_letter_code
_entity_poly.pdbx_strand_id
1 'polypeptide(L)'
;VLCPTRWLLVVSMSQRPFLILTLFICSLMAPMAISPVMVASAEEVVICCDSETVDLHLLGTSSSGTLTPFAQKLADVSQTATISNAVTSEEVVGVWTLNSVWTGSYPSDTWTLSIPYEVSNAGGAQINASVAITAGSTMIGEAFTNPSDSFLPQGTGTINFDIDVDQGVLSNPIKVELTARTVVFSVPAGDAKLELKWGSLDDDAILTATIPLLELKLLDPEIEGSDVYLPLIIDSPWGMETLAHSDSITMKVNGMTLTGDPIETAVGDAVRITWTWDDASGGVENINIEVIFNLQVTGPTLTGSATFEIETFDTGGGTGSYYPPDEPLRTNGDGSPLHITSSIELESINGKLKLSRVTNIEVDGEMAFWMRWGMDHIGDENPQLSLVLGYFNAGAVGDAERVSRFIEPVEVDEFERQLNNLAPVYLATGMAIDAEELLGSFRNFETIGIELDLHGDNAVINHPLTLTFSTTEYVEDGAGLDLIRSFIVVQPAPIWADYKLEITGKTTSTTSFSAATLRESNDLSFTHSRLPWGEILSLEGDNIPQDEDFTLAINPTSSPVHSPAPLFILVVITLLAGWWIALRMTVKRHRRWIYGESALILIVVAIHFFAFPPIFVAGSVATVTVIWWFTAIISPRRLDIAEMDDPVIPTIQCPACSTSNSVDSDERPFRFPCNGCSRVIKLVA
;
A
#
# COMPACT_ATOMS: atom_id res chain seq x y z
N VAL A 1 -16.26 57.15 -22.85
CA VAL A 1 -14.95 57.40 -23.46
C VAL A 1 -14.15 56.10 -23.35
N LEU A 2 -13.70 55.56 -24.50
CA LEU A 2 -12.78 54.46 -24.72
C LEU A 2 -13.38 53.04 -24.65
N CYS A 3 -13.66 52.55 -25.83
CA CYS A 3 -13.88 51.18 -26.25
C CYS A 3 -12.58 50.37 -26.17
N PRO A 4 -12.58 49.11 -25.70
CA PRO A 4 -11.48 48.19 -25.98
C PRO A 4 -11.85 47.28 -27.16
N THR A 5 -10.98 47.31 -28.11
CA THR A 5 -10.90 46.52 -29.34
C THR A 5 -11.10 45.02 -29.13
N ARG A 6 -12.07 44.46 -29.85
CA ARG A 6 -12.21 43.04 -30.11
C ARG A 6 -11.01 42.50 -30.90
N TRP A 7 -10.20 41.69 -30.29
CA TRP A 7 -9.34 40.75 -31.01
C TRP A 7 -10.15 39.50 -31.35
N LEU A 8 -10.70 39.48 -32.54
CA LEU A 8 -11.20 38.27 -33.19
C LEU A 8 -9.97 37.48 -33.64
N LEU A 9 -9.61 36.44 -32.89
CA LEU A 9 -8.70 35.39 -33.34
C LEU A 9 -9.39 34.64 -34.50
N VAL A 10 -9.05 35.01 -35.71
CA VAL A 10 -9.33 34.19 -36.90
C VAL A 10 -8.36 33.01 -36.85
N VAL A 11 -8.70 31.99 -36.06
CA VAL A 11 -8.05 30.69 -36.16
C VAL A 11 -8.46 30.11 -37.51
N SER A 12 -7.50 30.05 -38.42
CA SER A 12 -7.63 29.41 -39.71
C SER A 12 -8.33 28.04 -39.55
N MET A 13 -9.39 27.81 -40.31
CA MET A 13 -10.18 26.56 -40.29
C MET A 13 -9.36 25.29 -40.57
N SER A 14 -8.08 25.38 -40.87
CA SER A 14 -7.16 24.26 -41.13
C SER A 14 -6.59 23.62 -39.85
N GLN A 15 -6.69 24.26 -38.67
CA GLN A 15 -6.13 23.73 -37.42
C GLN A 15 -7.14 23.01 -36.52
N ARG A 16 -8.43 23.08 -36.81
CA ARG A 16 -9.47 22.42 -36.00
C ARG A 16 -9.36 20.88 -35.91
N PRO A 17 -9.00 20.14 -36.96
CA PRO A 17 -8.85 18.69 -36.85
C PRO A 17 -7.66 18.26 -35.99
N PHE A 18 -6.62 19.09 -35.91
CA PHE A 18 -5.45 18.81 -35.07
C PHE A 18 -5.76 19.01 -33.57
N LEU A 19 -6.61 19.95 -33.23
CA LEU A 19 -7.04 20.24 -31.86
C LEU A 19 -8.00 19.17 -31.32
N ILE A 20 -8.84 18.60 -32.19
CA ILE A 20 -9.72 17.48 -31.84
C ILE A 20 -8.91 16.20 -31.65
N LEU A 21 -7.89 15.96 -32.46
CA LEU A 21 -7.01 14.80 -32.33
C LEU A 21 -6.17 14.86 -31.04
N THR A 22 -5.66 16.04 -30.69
CA THR A 22 -4.93 16.23 -29.40
C THR A 22 -5.85 16.10 -28.20
N LEU A 23 -7.08 16.59 -28.24
CA LEU A 23 -8.07 16.40 -27.17
C LEU A 23 -8.47 14.91 -27.01
N PHE A 24 -8.60 14.18 -28.11
CA PHE A 24 -8.91 12.76 -28.06
C PHE A 24 -7.74 11.93 -27.52
N ILE A 25 -6.50 12.26 -27.89
CA ILE A 25 -5.29 11.62 -27.33
C ILE A 25 -5.14 11.95 -25.84
N CYS A 26 -5.45 13.18 -25.41
CA CYS A 26 -5.42 13.56 -23.99
C CYS A 26 -6.51 12.88 -23.15
N SER A 27 -7.68 12.57 -23.73
CA SER A 27 -8.75 11.85 -23.02
C SER A 27 -8.47 10.35 -22.84
N LEU A 28 -7.62 9.76 -23.69
CA LEU A 28 -7.13 8.38 -23.54
C LEU A 28 -6.00 8.24 -22.49
N MET A 29 -5.51 9.37 -21.99
CA MET A 29 -4.42 9.44 -21.00
C MET A 29 -4.93 9.60 -19.56
N ALA A 30 -6.24 9.56 -19.31
CA ALA A 30 -6.77 9.60 -17.95
C ALA A 30 -6.31 8.34 -17.21
N PRO A 31 -5.59 8.45 -16.07
CA PRO A 31 -5.24 7.30 -15.27
C PRO A 31 -6.54 6.64 -14.79
N MET A 32 -6.71 5.36 -15.04
CA MET A 32 -7.73 4.57 -14.36
C MET A 32 -7.40 4.65 -12.85
N ALA A 33 -8.27 5.30 -12.10
CA ALA A 33 -8.19 5.29 -10.66
C ALA A 33 -8.53 3.86 -10.20
N ILE A 34 -7.52 3.14 -9.76
CA ILE A 34 -7.71 1.89 -9.03
C ILE A 34 -8.33 2.30 -7.70
N SER A 35 -9.58 1.92 -7.49
CA SER A 35 -10.24 2.07 -6.19
C SER A 35 -9.57 1.07 -5.23
N PRO A 36 -9.12 1.48 -4.04
CA PRO A 36 -8.65 0.52 -3.08
C PRO A 36 -9.81 -0.37 -2.66
N VAL A 37 -9.63 -1.67 -2.78
CA VAL A 37 -10.51 -2.67 -2.17
C VAL A 37 -10.41 -2.45 -0.67
N MET A 38 -11.51 -2.10 -0.03
CA MET A 38 -11.59 -2.09 1.44
C MET A 38 -11.68 -3.54 1.89
N VAL A 39 -10.60 -4.07 2.41
CA VAL A 39 -10.59 -5.31 3.17
C VAL A 39 -11.42 -5.05 4.43
N ALA A 40 -12.42 -5.88 4.68
CA ALA A 40 -13.12 -5.87 5.96
C ALA A 40 -12.14 -6.40 7.02
N SER A 41 -11.61 -5.51 7.86
CA SER A 41 -10.90 -5.92 9.07
C SER A 41 -11.91 -6.49 10.07
N ALA A 42 -11.53 -7.51 10.83
CA ALA A 42 -12.26 -7.93 12.01
C ALA A 42 -12.63 -6.71 12.85
N GLU A 43 -13.86 -6.69 13.40
CA GLU A 43 -14.34 -5.54 14.15
C GLU A 43 -13.63 -5.49 15.51
N GLU A 44 -12.56 -4.70 15.59
CA GLU A 44 -11.83 -4.46 16.84
C GLU A 44 -12.65 -3.53 17.73
N VAL A 45 -12.93 -3.94 18.96
CA VAL A 45 -13.59 -3.11 19.97
C VAL A 45 -12.57 -2.60 20.96
N VAL A 46 -12.19 -1.32 20.84
CA VAL A 46 -11.36 -0.65 21.85
C VAL A 46 -12.16 -0.50 23.14
N ILE A 47 -11.67 -1.13 24.21
CA ILE A 47 -12.37 -1.19 25.50
C ILE A 47 -11.75 -0.31 26.60
N CYS A 48 -10.52 0.11 26.43
CA CYS A 48 -9.73 0.95 27.35
C CYS A 48 -8.49 1.49 26.59
N CYS A 49 -7.79 2.47 26.97
CA CYS A 49 -7.84 3.40 28.08
C CYS A 49 -7.33 4.76 27.58
N ASP A 50 -7.80 5.83 28.24
CA ASP A 50 -7.23 7.16 27.94
C ASP A 50 -5.88 7.33 28.65
N SER A 51 -5.76 8.21 29.65
CA SER A 51 -4.55 8.41 30.44
C SER A 51 -4.81 8.05 31.90
N GLU A 52 -3.84 7.37 32.50
CA GLU A 52 -3.92 6.87 33.85
C GLU A 52 -2.71 7.29 34.68
N THR A 53 -2.87 7.35 35.98
CA THR A 53 -1.79 7.67 36.90
C THR A 53 -0.93 6.43 37.17
N VAL A 54 0.34 6.50 36.85
CA VAL A 54 1.30 5.40 36.96
C VAL A 54 2.56 5.83 37.72
N ASP A 55 3.14 4.90 38.45
CA ASP A 55 4.43 5.07 39.11
C ASP A 55 5.55 4.66 38.15
N LEU A 56 6.43 5.60 37.83
CA LEU A 56 7.60 5.39 36.98
C LEU A 56 8.85 5.32 37.85
N HIS A 57 9.45 4.13 37.96
CA HIS A 57 10.67 3.88 38.75
C HIS A 57 11.91 4.37 38.01
N LEU A 58 12.82 5.03 38.73
CA LEU A 58 14.08 5.53 38.21
C LEU A 58 15.14 4.43 38.25
N LEU A 59 15.65 4.02 37.10
CA LEU A 59 16.66 2.97 36.97
C LEU A 59 17.93 3.49 36.28
N GLY A 60 19.01 2.70 36.35
CA GLY A 60 20.26 2.96 35.66
C GLY A 60 21.12 4.04 36.32
N THR A 61 22.17 4.50 35.63
CA THR A 61 23.14 5.44 36.17
C THR A 61 22.68 6.89 36.03
N SER A 62 23.29 7.80 36.78
CA SER A 62 22.97 9.24 36.71
C SER A 62 23.14 9.87 35.32
N SER A 63 24.01 9.32 34.47
CA SER A 63 24.26 9.84 33.13
C SER A 63 23.42 9.15 32.02
N SER A 64 22.84 7.99 32.32
CA SER A 64 22.04 7.19 31.39
C SER A 64 20.96 6.40 32.13
N GLY A 65 20.08 7.14 32.81
CA GLY A 65 18.96 6.58 33.53
C GLY A 65 17.77 6.29 32.60
N THR A 66 16.94 5.32 33.00
CA THR A 66 15.68 4.99 32.36
C THR A 66 14.53 5.06 33.35
N LEU A 67 13.34 5.35 32.84
CA LEU A 67 12.08 5.26 33.57
C LEU A 67 11.34 3.99 33.12
N THR A 68 10.70 3.32 34.07
CA THR A 68 9.89 2.12 33.77
C THR A 68 8.70 2.03 34.73
N PRO A 69 7.53 1.56 34.28
CA PRO A 69 6.41 1.30 35.19
C PRO A 69 6.57 -0.01 35.99
N PHE A 70 7.62 -0.79 35.74
CA PHE A 70 7.75 -2.15 36.25
C PHE A 70 8.68 -2.20 37.46
N ALA A 71 8.10 -2.32 38.66
CA ALA A 71 8.84 -2.46 39.92
C ALA A 71 9.76 -3.71 39.97
N GLN A 72 9.41 -4.75 39.20
CA GLN A 72 10.21 -5.99 39.10
C GLN A 72 11.59 -5.79 38.46
N LYS A 73 11.80 -4.64 37.78
CA LYS A 73 13.10 -4.26 37.22
C LYS A 73 14.03 -3.57 38.22
N LEU A 74 13.55 -3.28 39.44
CA LEU A 74 14.38 -2.71 40.50
C LEU A 74 15.50 -3.69 40.91
N ALA A 75 16.70 -3.18 41.13
CA ALA A 75 17.82 -3.97 41.50
C ALA A 75 17.90 -4.22 43.03
N ASP A 76 18.72 -5.17 43.44
CA ASP A 76 19.01 -5.39 44.87
C ASP A 76 19.91 -4.29 45.48
N VAL A 77 20.61 -3.52 44.66
CA VAL A 77 21.57 -2.50 45.08
C VAL A 77 21.23 -1.15 44.48
N SER A 78 21.10 -0.16 45.36
CA SER A 78 20.80 1.22 44.95
C SER A 78 21.90 1.86 44.15
N GLN A 79 21.55 2.66 43.17
CA GLN A 79 22.43 3.66 42.58
C GLN A 79 22.48 4.88 43.51
N THR A 80 23.63 5.55 43.54
CA THR A 80 23.82 6.72 44.41
C THR A 80 24.50 7.85 43.65
N ALA A 81 24.08 9.08 43.92
CA ALA A 81 24.78 10.28 43.51
C ALA A 81 25.12 11.12 44.75
N THR A 82 26.42 11.35 44.98
CA THR A 82 26.86 12.26 46.02
C THR A 82 26.82 13.69 45.48
N ILE A 83 26.03 14.57 46.13
CA ILE A 83 25.97 15.97 45.74
C ILE A 83 27.13 16.71 46.35
N SER A 84 27.92 17.38 45.53
CA SER A 84 29.09 18.15 45.95
C SER A 84 28.67 19.32 46.85
N ASN A 85 29.41 19.52 47.94
CA ASN A 85 29.23 20.68 48.81
C ASN A 85 29.74 21.95 48.13
N ALA A 86 29.09 22.38 47.05
CA ALA A 86 29.48 23.53 46.24
C ALA A 86 28.44 24.64 46.37
N VAL A 87 28.85 25.74 46.97
CA VAL A 87 27.98 26.84 47.37
C VAL A 87 27.44 27.66 46.18
N THR A 88 28.02 27.56 44.98
CA THR A 88 27.81 28.56 43.93
C THR A 88 27.28 28.04 42.60
N SER A 89 27.29 26.73 42.35
CA SER A 89 26.81 26.15 41.07
C SER A 89 25.96 24.92 41.32
N GLU A 90 24.82 24.88 40.68
CA GLU A 90 24.00 23.66 40.58
C GLU A 90 24.68 22.68 39.64
N GLU A 91 24.59 21.39 39.96
CA GLU A 91 25.08 20.30 39.10
C GLU A 91 23.93 19.37 38.71
N VAL A 92 24.03 18.77 37.55
CA VAL A 92 23.08 17.75 37.11
C VAL A 92 23.35 16.48 37.91
N VAL A 93 22.38 16.09 38.73
CA VAL A 93 22.44 14.88 39.56
C VAL A 93 22.16 13.65 38.72
N GLY A 94 21.15 13.73 37.86
CA GLY A 94 20.79 12.63 37.00
C GLY A 94 19.79 13.02 35.91
N VAL A 95 19.77 12.18 34.89
CA VAL A 95 18.85 12.27 33.76
C VAL A 95 18.25 10.88 33.52
N TRP A 96 16.91 10.79 33.54
CA TRP A 96 16.18 9.56 33.30
C TRP A 96 15.20 9.76 32.15
N THR A 97 15.06 8.76 31.29
CA THR A 97 14.22 8.86 30.09
C THR A 97 13.28 7.66 30.00
N LEU A 98 11.99 7.94 29.83
CA LEU A 98 11.03 6.97 29.34
C LEU A 98 11.10 6.97 27.81
N ASN A 99 11.81 6.01 27.23
CA ASN A 99 12.07 5.97 25.79
C ASN A 99 10.85 5.59 24.97
N SER A 100 10.06 4.66 25.49
CA SER A 100 8.84 4.15 24.84
C SER A 100 7.63 4.79 25.51
N VAL A 101 6.86 5.54 24.73
CA VAL A 101 5.66 6.25 25.19
C VAL A 101 4.49 5.96 24.25
N TRP A 102 3.30 5.81 24.84
CA TRP A 102 2.08 5.76 24.07
C TRP A 102 1.67 7.16 23.60
N THR A 103 1.29 7.31 22.35
CA THR A 103 0.86 8.60 21.81
C THR A 103 -0.58 8.88 22.21
N GLY A 104 -0.81 9.92 23.01
CA GLY A 104 -2.14 10.27 23.48
C GLY A 104 -2.17 11.58 24.24
N SER A 105 -3.37 12.00 24.66
CA SER A 105 -3.55 13.20 25.48
C SER A 105 -3.38 12.86 26.94
N TYR A 106 -2.85 13.81 27.73
CA TYR A 106 -2.84 13.75 29.18
C TYR A 106 -3.52 15.01 29.76
N PRO A 107 -4.23 14.87 30.89
CA PRO A 107 -4.91 15.99 31.55
C PRO A 107 -3.92 16.91 32.27
N SER A 108 -4.39 18.09 32.70
CA SER A 108 -3.67 18.88 33.69
C SER A 108 -3.71 18.19 35.04
N ASP A 109 -2.55 18.00 35.65
CA ASP A 109 -2.41 17.28 36.92
C ASP A 109 -1.17 17.76 37.68
N THR A 110 -1.00 17.31 38.91
CA THR A 110 0.25 17.49 39.67
C THR A 110 1.00 16.18 39.72
N TRP A 111 2.12 16.10 39.00
CA TRP A 111 3.00 14.95 39.05
C TRP A 111 3.93 15.05 40.24
N THR A 112 4.25 13.93 40.86
CA THR A 112 5.10 13.93 42.08
C THR A 112 6.33 13.08 41.84
N LEU A 113 7.51 13.68 41.98
CA LEU A 113 8.79 12.96 42.00
C LEU A 113 9.26 12.79 43.43
N SER A 114 9.42 11.54 43.89
CA SER A 114 9.90 11.15 45.21
C SER A 114 11.28 10.53 45.10
N ILE A 115 12.28 11.09 45.79
CA ILE A 115 13.69 10.62 45.74
C ILE A 115 14.18 10.34 47.14
N PRO A 116 14.59 9.10 47.46
CA PRO A 116 15.29 8.77 48.70
C PRO A 116 16.65 9.48 48.83
N TYR A 117 16.96 9.89 50.05
CA TYR A 117 18.25 10.48 50.37
C TYR A 117 18.89 9.90 51.64
N GLU A 118 20.20 10.05 51.77
CA GLU A 118 20.94 9.81 53.02
C GLU A 118 21.90 10.96 53.29
N VAL A 119 21.78 11.52 54.50
CA VAL A 119 22.74 12.48 55.05
C VAL A 119 23.63 11.78 56.08
N SER A 120 24.90 11.59 55.77
CA SER A 120 25.85 10.88 56.61
C SER A 120 26.95 11.81 57.11
N ASN A 121 27.42 11.53 58.34
CA ASN A 121 28.50 12.27 59.05
C ASN A 121 28.30 13.78 59.12
N ALA A 122 27.03 14.23 59.18
CA ALA A 122 26.66 15.63 59.20
C ALA A 122 25.50 15.87 60.17
N GLY A 123 25.33 17.10 60.65
CA GLY A 123 24.17 17.50 61.45
C GLY A 123 22.90 17.77 60.62
N GLY A 124 22.98 17.60 59.33
CA GLY A 124 21.98 17.86 58.33
C GLY A 124 22.58 18.44 57.05
N ALA A 125 21.76 18.62 56.03
CA ALA A 125 22.10 19.26 54.77
C ALA A 125 21.02 20.25 54.36
N GLN A 126 21.41 21.36 53.77
CA GLN A 126 20.53 22.29 53.09
C GLN A 126 20.61 22.01 51.59
N ILE A 127 19.51 21.58 50.97
CA ILE A 127 19.46 21.32 49.53
C ILE A 127 18.67 22.43 48.81
N ASN A 128 19.11 22.77 47.63
CA ASN A 128 18.33 23.52 46.66
C ASN A 128 18.41 22.72 45.35
N ALA A 129 17.30 22.15 44.95
CA ALA A 129 17.21 21.31 43.76
C ALA A 129 16.04 21.75 42.88
N SER A 130 16.16 21.47 41.61
CA SER A 130 15.09 21.63 40.62
C SER A 130 14.95 20.39 39.77
N VAL A 131 13.72 20.10 39.41
CA VAL A 131 13.34 19.02 38.52
C VAL A 131 12.69 19.62 37.30
N ALA A 132 13.17 19.25 36.14
CA ALA A 132 12.58 19.62 34.85
C ALA A 132 12.11 18.37 34.10
N ILE A 133 10.86 18.36 33.67
CA ILE A 133 10.29 17.27 32.85
C ILE A 133 10.04 17.81 31.44
N THR A 134 10.57 17.11 30.44
CA THR A 134 10.41 17.47 29.03
C THR A 134 9.94 16.28 28.22
N ALA A 135 9.16 16.52 27.15
CA ALA A 135 8.89 15.57 26.10
C ALA A 135 9.51 16.06 24.78
N GLY A 136 10.59 15.43 24.36
CA GLY A 136 11.40 15.94 23.26
C GLY A 136 11.98 17.33 23.59
N SER A 137 11.53 18.36 22.87
CA SER A 137 11.93 19.77 23.12
C SER A 137 10.92 20.58 23.92
N THR A 138 9.78 19.98 24.28
CA THR A 138 8.70 20.67 25.00
C THR A 138 8.84 20.48 26.50
N MET A 139 8.83 21.59 27.27
CA MET A 139 8.76 21.53 28.72
C MET A 139 7.33 21.10 29.12
N ILE A 140 7.22 20.04 29.92
CA ILE A 140 5.97 19.55 30.50
C ILE A 140 5.71 20.23 31.85
N GLY A 141 6.72 20.25 32.71
CA GLY A 141 6.62 20.85 34.03
C GLY A 141 8.00 21.06 34.67
N GLU A 142 8.03 21.93 35.67
CA GLU A 142 9.24 22.24 36.45
C GLU A 142 8.84 22.44 37.91
N ALA A 143 9.66 21.93 38.83
CA ALA A 143 9.48 22.14 40.26
C ALA A 143 10.79 22.43 40.95
N PHE A 144 10.73 23.16 42.09
CA PHE A 144 11.86 23.51 42.89
C PHE A 144 11.66 23.00 44.33
N THR A 145 12.75 22.71 45.02
CA THR A 145 12.67 22.36 46.44
C THR A 145 11.92 23.44 47.21
N ASN A 146 10.88 23.03 47.92
CA ASN A 146 10.12 23.96 48.78
C ASN A 146 11.05 24.49 49.91
N PRO A 147 11.12 25.79 50.17
CA PRO A 147 11.93 26.35 51.23
C PRO A 147 11.70 25.74 52.63
N SER A 148 10.49 25.26 52.92
CA SER A 148 10.17 24.56 54.17
C SER A 148 10.82 23.18 54.27
N ASP A 149 11.07 22.51 53.16
CA ASP A 149 11.54 21.13 53.05
C ASP A 149 13.00 21.05 52.61
N SER A 150 13.64 22.20 52.45
CA SER A 150 15.01 22.32 51.97
C SER A 150 16.07 21.88 53.02
N PHE A 151 15.70 21.74 54.29
CA PHE A 151 16.59 21.20 55.33
C PHE A 151 16.33 19.69 55.50
N LEU A 152 17.38 18.92 55.21
CA LEU A 152 17.42 17.47 55.35
C LEU A 152 18.14 17.08 56.64
N PRO A 153 17.45 16.43 57.60
CA PRO A 153 18.09 15.96 58.82
C PRO A 153 19.08 14.83 58.55
N GLN A 154 19.97 14.57 59.52
CA GLN A 154 20.87 13.41 59.47
C GLN A 154 20.07 12.09 59.39
N GLY A 155 20.56 11.15 58.56
CA GLY A 155 19.93 9.86 58.30
C GLY A 155 19.24 9.80 56.94
N THR A 156 18.35 8.88 56.80
CA THR A 156 17.61 8.62 55.56
C THR A 156 16.25 9.33 55.55
N GLY A 157 15.78 9.70 54.38
CA GLY A 157 14.46 10.31 54.16
C GLY A 157 14.12 10.39 52.68
N THR A 158 13.04 11.08 52.34
CA THR A 158 12.59 11.27 50.97
C THR A 158 12.40 12.76 50.68
N ILE A 159 12.80 13.19 49.50
CA ILE A 159 12.52 14.54 48.99
C ILE A 159 11.41 14.39 47.95
N ASN A 160 10.37 15.21 48.08
CA ASN A 160 9.26 15.24 47.15
C ASN A 160 9.27 16.55 46.36
N PHE A 161 8.95 16.43 45.06
CA PHE A 161 8.75 17.55 44.16
C PHE A 161 7.33 17.42 43.57
N ASP A 162 6.49 18.40 43.83
CA ASP A 162 5.19 18.52 43.22
C ASP A 162 5.33 19.37 41.96
N ILE A 163 5.03 18.80 40.81
CA ILE A 163 5.25 19.37 39.49
C ILE A 163 3.90 19.62 38.85
N ASP A 164 3.53 20.88 38.74
CA ASP A 164 2.28 21.25 38.05
C ASP A 164 2.46 21.06 36.53
N VAL A 165 1.59 20.25 35.96
CA VAL A 165 1.59 19.87 34.54
C VAL A 165 0.29 20.36 33.89
N ASP A 166 0.42 21.14 32.81
CA ASP A 166 -0.73 21.52 31.98
C ASP A 166 -1.14 20.37 31.06
N GLN A 167 -2.40 20.34 30.67
CA GLN A 167 -2.87 19.35 29.70
C GLN A 167 -2.08 19.42 28.38
N GLY A 168 -1.82 18.25 27.78
CA GLY A 168 -1.03 18.19 26.56
C GLY A 168 -1.23 16.89 25.77
N VAL A 169 -0.37 16.71 24.78
CA VAL A 169 -0.28 15.48 23.99
C VAL A 169 1.13 14.92 24.09
N LEU A 170 1.23 13.68 24.49
CA LEU A 170 2.49 12.95 24.55
C LEU A 170 2.73 12.24 23.21
N SER A 171 3.88 12.49 22.60
CA SER A 171 4.30 11.86 21.34
C SER A 171 5.82 11.69 21.24
N ASN A 172 6.53 12.06 22.29
CA ASN A 172 7.99 11.98 22.36
C ASN A 172 8.40 11.42 23.71
N PRO A 173 9.60 10.80 23.82
CA PRO A 173 10.15 10.31 25.08
C PRO A 173 10.10 11.36 26.19
N ILE A 174 9.69 10.94 27.39
CA ILE A 174 9.70 11.78 28.58
C ILE A 174 11.11 11.75 29.17
N LYS A 175 11.67 12.91 29.40
CA LYS A 175 12.96 13.09 30.05
C LYS A 175 12.77 13.83 31.37
N VAL A 176 13.27 13.27 32.46
CA VAL A 176 13.36 13.89 33.78
C VAL A 176 14.82 14.27 34.04
N GLU A 177 15.08 15.52 34.34
CA GLU A 177 16.38 16.05 34.68
C GLU A 177 16.33 16.65 36.08
N LEU A 178 17.15 16.12 36.96
CA LEU A 178 17.34 16.63 38.34
C LEU A 178 18.64 17.40 38.42
N THR A 179 18.57 18.66 38.86
CA THR A 179 19.72 19.46 39.20
C THR A 179 19.67 19.82 40.67
N ALA A 180 20.82 19.84 41.31
CA ALA A 180 20.89 20.20 42.74
C ALA A 180 22.19 20.87 43.11
N ARG A 181 22.13 21.62 44.22
CA ARG A 181 23.26 22.06 45.01
C ARG A 181 22.99 21.84 46.49
N THR A 182 24.00 21.60 47.26
CA THR A 182 23.85 21.38 48.71
C THR A 182 24.87 22.10 49.55
N VAL A 183 24.49 22.41 50.77
CA VAL A 183 25.39 22.80 51.86
C VAL A 183 25.22 21.80 52.97
N VAL A 184 26.25 20.98 53.21
CA VAL A 184 26.22 19.95 54.26
C VAL A 184 26.84 20.53 55.53
N PHE A 185 26.13 20.43 56.64
CA PHE A 185 26.59 20.90 57.95
C PHE A 185 27.51 19.86 58.58
N SER A 186 28.84 19.95 58.26
CA SER A 186 29.83 18.97 58.68
C SER A 186 30.09 18.97 60.20
N VAL A 187 30.29 17.77 60.73
CA VAL A 187 30.77 17.55 62.09
C VAL A 187 32.34 17.47 62.08
N PRO A 188 33.09 17.98 63.08
CA PRO A 188 34.55 18.13 62.98
C PRO A 188 35.40 16.87 62.75
N ALA A 189 34.81 15.69 62.55
CA ALA A 189 35.53 14.43 62.44
C ALA A 189 35.09 13.48 61.38
N GLY A 190 34.33 13.92 60.35
CA GLY A 190 33.79 12.99 59.35
C GLY A 190 33.70 13.54 57.94
N ASP A 191 33.69 12.64 56.95
CA ASP A 191 33.34 12.94 55.54
C ASP A 191 31.84 13.14 55.44
N ALA A 192 31.40 14.39 55.65
CA ALA A 192 30.01 14.77 55.58
C ALA A 192 29.52 14.78 54.14
N LYS A 193 28.47 14.03 53.80
CA LYS A 193 27.92 13.95 52.47
C LYS A 193 26.39 13.84 52.46
N LEU A 194 25.79 14.32 51.39
CA LEU A 194 24.43 14.06 51.01
C LEU A 194 24.46 13.16 49.76
N GLU A 195 23.79 12.04 49.84
CA GLU A 195 23.62 11.09 48.74
C GLU A 195 22.13 11.00 48.38
N LEU A 196 21.84 11.12 47.12
CA LEU A 196 20.52 10.74 46.57
C LEU A 196 20.62 9.31 46.07
N LYS A 197 19.53 8.55 46.26
CA LYS A 197 19.50 7.11 45.96
C LYS A 197 18.32 6.77 45.09
N TRP A 198 18.48 5.74 44.25
CA TRP A 198 17.40 5.23 43.39
C TRP A 198 17.71 3.83 42.89
N GLY A 199 16.69 3.19 42.26
CA GLY A 199 16.82 1.98 41.43
C GLY A 199 16.91 0.68 42.18
N SER A 200 16.59 0.64 43.47
CA SER A 200 16.47 -0.59 44.26
C SER A 200 15.15 -0.62 45.04
N LEU A 201 14.79 -1.82 45.50
CA LEU A 201 13.57 -2.01 46.33
C LEU A 201 13.61 -1.23 47.65
N ASP A 202 14.82 -1.04 48.24
CA ASP A 202 15.00 -0.32 49.49
C ASP A 202 15.06 1.21 49.29
N ASP A 203 15.55 1.64 48.15
CA ASP A 203 15.71 3.05 47.79
C ASP A 203 15.07 3.30 46.42
N ASP A 204 13.73 3.17 46.36
CA ASP A 204 12.97 3.36 45.16
C ASP A 204 12.63 4.84 44.95
N ALA A 205 13.16 5.41 43.88
CA ALA A 205 12.80 6.76 43.45
C ALA A 205 11.71 6.65 42.36
N ILE A 206 10.61 7.37 42.55
CA ILE A 206 9.38 7.21 41.76
C ILE A 206 8.94 8.57 41.23
N LEU A 207 8.62 8.63 39.96
CA LEU A 207 7.81 9.68 39.34
C LEU A 207 6.37 9.16 39.17
N THR A 208 5.45 9.63 40.00
CA THR A 208 4.01 9.39 39.81
C THR A 208 3.47 10.39 38.80
N ALA A 209 2.99 9.92 37.66
CA ALA A 209 2.58 10.74 36.52
C ALA A 209 1.29 10.21 35.87
N THR A 210 0.42 11.11 35.46
CA THR A 210 -0.78 10.75 34.67
C THR A 210 -0.46 10.87 33.19
N ILE A 211 -0.32 9.73 32.51
CA ILE A 211 0.10 9.64 31.11
C ILE A 211 -0.74 8.61 30.34
N PRO A 212 -0.86 8.73 29.01
CA PRO A 212 -1.40 7.65 28.20
C PRO A 212 -0.47 6.44 28.25
N LEU A 213 -1.00 5.25 28.52
CA LEU A 213 -0.20 4.06 28.81
C LEU A 213 -0.24 3.03 27.69
N LEU A 214 -1.44 2.60 27.31
CA LEU A 214 -1.69 1.48 26.40
C LEU A 214 -3.14 1.49 25.93
N GLU A 215 -3.46 0.64 24.99
CA GLU A 215 -4.80 0.41 24.49
C GLU A 215 -5.17 -1.07 24.63
N LEU A 216 -6.36 -1.37 25.15
CA LEU A 216 -6.91 -2.72 25.22
C LEU A 216 -7.98 -2.88 24.16
N LYS A 217 -7.84 -3.89 23.31
CA LYS A 217 -8.76 -4.20 22.21
C LYS A 217 -9.24 -5.62 22.31
N LEU A 218 -10.56 -5.81 22.39
CA LEU A 218 -11.17 -7.13 22.21
C LEU A 218 -11.41 -7.37 20.72
N LEU A 219 -10.99 -8.51 20.25
CA LEU A 219 -11.32 -9.00 18.91
C LEU A 219 -12.60 -9.84 18.98
N ASP A 220 -13.19 -10.08 17.82
CA ASP A 220 -14.35 -10.99 17.73
C ASP A 220 -13.98 -12.38 18.28
N PRO A 221 -14.88 -13.00 19.07
CA PRO A 221 -14.68 -14.35 19.57
C PRO A 221 -14.53 -15.35 18.42
N GLU A 222 -13.53 -16.20 18.51
CA GLU A 222 -13.28 -17.28 17.56
C GLU A 222 -13.96 -18.56 18.05
N ILE A 223 -14.83 -19.14 17.20
CA ILE A 223 -15.70 -20.25 17.61
C ILE A 223 -15.25 -21.52 16.94
N GLU A 224 -15.10 -22.59 17.73
CA GLU A 224 -14.73 -23.89 17.23
C GLU A 224 -15.58 -24.99 17.90
N GLY A 225 -16.68 -25.29 17.26
CA GLY A 225 -17.66 -26.19 17.83
C GLY A 225 -18.31 -25.61 19.09
N SER A 226 -18.01 -26.18 20.27
CA SER A 226 -18.45 -25.68 21.58
C SER A 226 -17.44 -24.75 22.25
N ASP A 227 -16.21 -24.75 21.79
CA ASP A 227 -15.14 -23.95 22.38
C ASP A 227 -15.14 -22.55 21.79
N VAL A 228 -15.00 -21.55 22.64
CA VAL A 228 -14.96 -20.15 22.26
C VAL A 228 -13.62 -19.58 22.71
N TYR A 229 -12.86 -19.06 21.76
CA TYR A 229 -11.58 -18.40 22.01
C TYR A 229 -11.79 -16.90 22.04
N LEU A 230 -11.27 -16.27 23.07
CA LEU A 230 -11.50 -14.87 23.39
C LEU A 230 -10.19 -14.11 23.31
N PRO A 231 -9.85 -13.53 22.14
CA PRO A 231 -8.60 -12.82 21.95
C PRO A 231 -8.69 -11.38 22.45
N LEU A 232 -7.64 -10.96 23.16
CA LEU A 232 -7.40 -9.60 23.62
C LEU A 232 -6.07 -9.13 23.06
N ILE A 233 -6.03 -7.95 22.47
CA ILE A 233 -4.80 -7.26 22.10
C ILE A 233 -4.48 -6.21 23.16
N ILE A 234 -3.27 -6.25 23.67
CA ILE A 234 -2.68 -5.19 24.49
C ILE A 234 -1.66 -4.45 23.62
N ASP A 235 -2.05 -3.29 23.16
CA ASP A 235 -1.20 -2.42 22.36
C ASP A 235 -0.47 -1.46 23.30
N SER A 236 0.81 -1.70 23.52
CA SER A 236 1.61 -1.07 24.56
C SER A 236 3.02 -0.73 24.04
N PRO A 237 3.61 0.40 24.47
CA PRO A 237 4.96 0.76 24.05
C PRO A 237 6.06 -0.16 24.62
N TRP A 238 5.71 -1.12 25.48
CA TRP A 238 6.65 -2.07 26.11
C TRP A 238 6.54 -3.48 25.54
N GLY A 239 5.60 -3.74 24.63
CA GLY A 239 5.43 -5.06 24.01
C GLY A 239 5.24 -6.18 25.05
N MET A 240 5.93 -7.31 24.87
CA MET A 240 5.86 -8.46 25.78
C MET A 240 6.31 -8.17 27.22
N GLU A 241 7.10 -7.14 27.47
CA GLU A 241 7.46 -6.73 28.84
C GLU A 241 6.22 -6.32 29.67
N THR A 242 5.16 -5.85 28.99
CA THR A 242 3.88 -5.51 29.63
C THR A 242 3.28 -6.70 30.37
N LEU A 243 3.32 -7.89 29.77
CA LEU A 243 2.84 -9.12 30.45
C LEU A 243 3.86 -9.67 31.45
N ALA A 244 5.13 -9.74 31.04
CA ALA A 244 6.18 -10.32 31.88
C ALA A 244 6.32 -9.63 33.25
N HIS A 245 5.90 -8.35 33.34
CA HIS A 245 6.09 -7.52 34.53
C HIS A 245 4.81 -6.86 35.05
N SER A 246 3.63 -7.13 34.47
CA SER A 246 2.37 -6.70 35.05
C SER A 246 2.01 -7.49 36.32
N ASP A 247 1.15 -6.92 37.16
CA ASP A 247 0.70 -7.58 38.39
C ASP A 247 -0.30 -8.71 38.08
N SER A 248 -1.34 -8.43 37.29
CA SER A 248 -2.34 -9.43 36.95
C SER A 248 -3.19 -9.01 35.75
N ILE A 249 -3.64 -10.00 34.99
CA ILE A 249 -4.67 -9.85 33.98
C ILE A 249 -5.71 -10.95 34.16
N THR A 250 -6.99 -10.57 34.08
CA THR A 250 -8.12 -11.50 34.19
C THR A 250 -9.21 -11.18 33.20
N MET A 251 -9.80 -12.22 32.63
CA MET A 251 -10.96 -12.10 31.77
C MET A 251 -12.18 -12.75 32.42
N LYS A 252 -13.33 -12.13 32.28
CA LYS A 252 -14.63 -12.67 32.73
C LYS A 252 -15.58 -12.75 31.56
N VAL A 253 -16.33 -13.83 31.51
CA VAL A 253 -17.46 -14.02 30.60
C VAL A 253 -18.73 -14.10 31.41
N ASN A 254 -19.70 -13.26 31.09
CA ASN A 254 -20.99 -13.16 31.82
C ASN A 254 -20.82 -13.05 33.37
N GLY A 255 -19.75 -12.37 33.81
CA GLY A 255 -19.39 -12.17 35.22
C GLY A 255 -18.65 -13.32 35.89
N MET A 256 -18.38 -14.43 35.18
CA MET A 256 -17.57 -15.54 35.68
C MET A 256 -16.12 -15.37 35.22
N THR A 257 -15.17 -15.47 36.16
CA THR A 257 -13.72 -15.38 35.83
C THR A 257 -13.27 -16.66 35.17
N LEU A 258 -12.57 -16.53 34.05
CA LEU A 258 -11.92 -17.65 33.39
C LEU A 258 -10.72 -18.13 34.23
N THR A 259 -10.57 -19.42 34.39
CA THR A 259 -9.57 -20.05 35.27
C THR A 259 -8.45 -20.78 34.53
N GLY A 260 -8.52 -20.84 33.22
CA GLY A 260 -7.47 -21.44 32.38
C GLY A 260 -6.28 -20.49 32.19
N ASP A 261 -5.10 -21.04 31.94
CA ASP A 261 -3.94 -20.26 31.53
C ASP A 261 -4.17 -19.80 30.09
N PRO A 262 -4.11 -18.47 29.83
CA PRO A 262 -4.28 -17.98 28.48
C PRO A 262 -3.03 -18.25 27.62
N ILE A 263 -3.22 -18.26 26.31
CA ILE A 263 -2.14 -18.30 25.33
C ILE A 263 -1.66 -16.87 25.08
N GLU A 264 -0.38 -16.64 25.25
CA GLU A 264 0.26 -15.33 25.13
C GLU A 264 1.17 -15.30 23.91
N THR A 265 1.04 -14.27 23.07
CA THR A 265 1.74 -14.19 21.79
C THR A 265 2.14 -12.77 21.45
N ALA A 266 3.32 -12.58 20.86
CA ALA A 266 3.75 -11.29 20.34
C ALA A 266 3.14 -11.03 18.94
N VAL A 267 2.53 -9.87 18.76
CA VAL A 267 1.97 -9.42 17.49
C VAL A 267 2.61 -8.07 17.12
N GLY A 268 3.75 -8.11 16.46
CA GLY A 268 4.56 -6.91 16.24
C GLY A 268 5.01 -6.29 17.57
N ASP A 269 4.61 -5.05 17.82
CA ASP A 269 4.88 -4.33 19.07
C ASP A 269 3.77 -4.56 20.14
N ALA A 270 2.66 -5.20 19.77
CA ALA A 270 1.55 -5.51 20.67
C ALA A 270 1.64 -6.93 21.23
N VAL A 271 0.78 -7.25 22.18
CA VAL A 271 0.64 -8.58 22.76
C VAL A 271 -0.77 -9.08 22.58
N ARG A 272 -0.93 -10.28 22.05
CA ARG A 272 -2.20 -10.98 21.98
C ARG A 272 -2.27 -12.01 23.11
N ILE A 273 -3.41 -12.04 23.80
CA ILE A 273 -3.71 -13.02 24.84
C ILE A 273 -5.04 -13.67 24.48
N THR A 274 -5.09 -14.98 24.43
CA THR A 274 -6.31 -15.71 24.06
C THR A 274 -6.71 -16.63 25.18
N TRP A 275 -7.93 -16.46 25.71
CA TRP A 275 -8.55 -17.38 26.68
C TRP A 275 -9.48 -18.34 25.98
N THR A 276 -9.61 -19.55 26.54
CA THR A 276 -10.63 -20.51 26.12
C THR A 276 -11.81 -20.44 27.07
N TRP A 277 -13.01 -20.42 26.51
CA TRP A 277 -14.27 -20.51 27.25
C TRP A 277 -15.09 -21.68 26.69
N ASP A 278 -15.37 -22.66 27.55
CA ASP A 278 -16.01 -23.94 27.22
C ASP A 278 -17.43 -24.09 27.80
N ASP A 279 -17.97 -23.07 28.47
CA ASP A 279 -19.30 -23.06 29.08
C ASP A 279 -20.41 -22.55 28.13
N ALA A 280 -20.17 -22.54 26.81
CA ALA A 280 -21.17 -22.11 25.83
C ALA A 280 -22.39 -23.03 25.81
N SER A 281 -23.60 -22.44 25.73
CA SER A 281 -24.86 -23.18 25.85
C SER A 281 -25.30 -23.90 24.58
N GLY A 282 -24.61 -23.69 23.48
CA GLY A 282 -25.00 -24.14 22.12
C GLY A 282 -26.08 -23.24 21.48
N GLY A 283 -25.92 -22.95 20.20
CA GLY A 283 -26.77 -22.02 19.47
C GLY A 283 -26.34 -20.56 19.60
N VAL A 284 -27.25 -19.65 19.23
CA VAL A 284 -26.98 -18.20 19.25
C VAL A 284 -27.16 -17.65 20.66
N GLU A 285 -26.11 -17.03 21.20
CA GLU A 285 -26.15 -16.35 22.50
C GLU A 285 -25.31 -15.07 22.51
N ASN A 286 -25.66 -14.15 23.44
CA ASN A 286 -24.89 -12.94 23.67
C ASN A 286 -24.01 -13.13 24.90
N ILE A 287 -22.71 -12.91 24.72
CA ILE A 287 -21.73 -12.96 25.82
C ILE A 287 -21.23 -11.56 26.15
N ASN A 288 -21.11 -11.27 27.45
CA ASN A 288 -20.46 -10.05 27.91
C ASN A 288 -19.06 -10.38 28.41
N ILE A 289 -18.05 -9.85 27.75
CA ILE A 289 -16.63 -10.04 28.08
C ILE A 289 -16.17 -8.82 28.87
N GLU A 290 -15.60 -9.03 30.05
CA GLU A 290 -15.00 -8.01 30.90
C GLU A 290 -13.52 -8.36 31.11
N VAL A 291 -12.64 -7.39 30.83
CA VAL A 291 -11.19 -7.50 31.07
C VAL A 291 -10.81 -6.63 32.25
N ILE A 292 -9.98 -7.15 33.14
CA ILE A 292 -9.41 -6.43 34.28
C ILE A 292 -7.90 -6.61 34.21
N PHE A 293 -7.18 -5.51 34.00
CA PHE A 293 -5.73 -5.52 33.88
C PHE A 293 -5.08 -4.58 34.89
N ASN A 294 -4.23 -5.12 35.73
CA ASN A 294 -3.44 -4.39 36.72
C ASN A 294 -1.98 -4.32 36.23
N LEU A 295 -1.58 -3.18 35.71
CA LEU A 295 -0.21 -2.97 35.27
C LEU A 295 0.78 -3.00 36.43
N GLN A 296 0.35 -2.46 37.58
CA GLN A 296 1.14 -2.36 38.83
C GLN A 296 0.30 -2.82 40.01
N VAL A 297 0.96 -3.29 41.08
CA VAL A 297 0.28 -3.68 42.35
C VAL A 297 -0.47 -2.52 42.99
N THR A 298 0.07 -1.32 42.93
CA THR A 298 -0.47 -0.09 43.53
C THR A 298 -1.04 0.86 42.48
N GLY A 299 -0.95 0.50 41.22
CA GLY A 299 -1.32 1.35 40.09
C GLY A 299 -2.81 1.25 39.74
N PRO A 300 -3.19 1.87 38.63
CA PRO A 300 -4.58 1.85 38.18
C PRO A 300 -5.00 0.46 37.75
N THR A 301 -6.27 0.13 38.04
CA THR A 301 -6.91 -1.04 37.46
C THR A 301 -7.57 -0.63 36.16
N LEU A 302 -7.05 -1.10 35.04
CA LEU A 302 -7.58 -0.85 33.72
C LEU A 302 -8.71 -1.86 33.46
N THR A 303 -9.91 -1.37 33.15
CA THR A 303 -11.06 -2.24 32.94
C THR A 303 -11.80 -1.84 31.69
N GLY A 304 -12.27 -2.83 30.96
CA GLY A 304 -13.13 -2.62 29.80
C GLY A 304 -14.04 -3.80 29.56
N SER A 305 -15.11 -3.59 28.80
CA SER A 305 -16.05 -4.67 28.48
C SER A 305 -16.68 -4.45 27.11
N ALA A 306 -16.98 -5.56 26.44
CA ALA A 306 -17.75 -5.58 25.21
C ALA A 306 -18.74 -6.75 25.21
N THR A 307 -19.77 -6.65 24.38
CA THR A 307 -20.77 -7.71 24.21
C THR A 307 -20.73 -8.19 22.77
N PHE A 308 -20.62 -9.51 22.59
CA PHE A 308 -20.59 -10.16 21.29
C PHE A 308 -21.76 -11.13 21.17
N GLU A 309 -22.30 -11.25 19.96
CA GLU A 309 -23.23 -12.32 19.62
C GLU A 309 -22.43 -13.47 19.00
N ILE A 310 -22.57 -14.65 19.57
CA ILE A 310 -21.85 -15.86 19.11
C ILE A 310 -22.86 -16.96 18.77
N GLU A 311 -22.49 -17.83 17.83
CA GLU A 311 -23.23 -19.05 17.52
C GLU A 311 -22.32 -20.25 17.70
N THR A 312 -22.61 -21.07 18.71
CA THR A 312 -21.83 -22.27 19.02
C THR A 312 -22.59 -23.52 18.63
N PHE A 313 -21.87 -24.57 18.27
CA PHE A 313 -22.44 -25.83 17.83
C PHE A 313 -22.07 -26.94 18.83
N ASP A 314 -23.07 -27.71 19.28
CA ASP A 314 -22.81 -28.88 20.12
C ASP A 314 -22.18 -30.02 19.28
N THR A 315 -20.88 -30.21 19.42
CA THR A 315 -20.12 -31.26 18.75
C THR A 315 -20.24 -32.62 19.46
N GLY A 316 -21.13 -32.74 20.44
CA GLY A 316 -21.42 -34.06 21.07
C GLY A 316 -20.34 -34.56 22.00
N GLY A 317 -19.76 -33.68 22.81
CA GLY A 317 -19.01 -34.03 24.04
C GLY A 317 -17.75 -34.87 23.82
N GLY A 318 -16.67 -34.21 23.42
CA GLY A 318 -15.33 -34.75 23.47
C GLY A 318 -14.34 -33.67 23.85
N THR A 319 -13.76 -33.78 25.03
CA THR A 319 -12.52 -33.06 25.39
C THR A 319 -11.37 -33.57 24.50
N GLY A 320 -11.40 -33.26 23.23
CA GLY A 320 -10.35 -33.63 22.29
C GLY A 320 -9.90 -32.37 21.56
N SER A 321 -8.62 -32.22 21.35
CA SER A 321 -8.08 -31.25 20.40
C SER A 321 -8.94 -31.28 19.15
N TYR A 322 -9.50 -30.14 18.76
CA TYR A 322 -10.18 -30.03 17.50
C TYR A 322 -9.15 -30.29 16.41
N TYR A 323 -9.39 -31.32 15.65
CA TYR A 323 -8.74 -31.48 14.36
C TYR A 323 -9.74 -31.00 13.32
N PRO A 324 -9.36 -30.10 12.41
CA PRO A 324 -10.24 -29.74 11.33
C PRO A 324 -10.77 -31.00 10.67
N PRO A 325 -12.04 -31.06 10.27
CA PRO A 325 -12.55 -32.14 9.45
C PRO A 325 -11.60 -32.31 8.26
N ASP A 326 -11.69 -33.35 7.53
CA ASP A 326 -10.78 -33.69 6.42
C ASP A 326 -10.23 -32.48 5.63
N GLU A 327 -9.00 -32.58 5.13
CA GLU A 327 -8.41 -31.64 4.17
C GLU A 327 -9.42 -31.24 3.07
N PRO A 328 -9.49 -29.96 2.61
CA PRO A 328 -10.42 -29.53 1.56
C PRO A 328 -10.40 -30.39 0.30
N LEU A 329 -9.26 -30.99 -0.04
CA LEU A 329 -9.12 -31.96 -1.14
C LEU A 329 -9.89 -33.27 -0.93
N ARG A 330 -10.36 -33.57 0.28
CA ARG A 330 -11.03 -34.82 0.64
C ARG A 330 -12.48 -34.65 1.07
N THR A 331 -12.93 -33.42 1.25
CA THR A 331 -14.30 -33.12 1.67
C THR A 331 -15.27 -33.00 0.49
N ASN A 332 -16.55 -33.24 0.74
CA ASN A 332 -17.64 -32.92 -0.18
C ASN A 332 -18.17 -31.50 0.09
N GLY A 333 -17.29 -30.57 0.49
CA GLY A 333 -17.64 -29.19 0.78
C GLY A 333 -18.08 -28.40 -0.46
N ASP A 334 -18.61 -27.21 -0.24
CA ASP A 334 -19.06 -26.30 -1.32
C ASP A 334 -17.88 -25.62 -2.05
N GLY A 335 -16.65 -25.88 -1.61
CA GLY A 335 -15.42 -25.26 -2.11
C GLY A 335 -15.09 -23.92 -1.45
N SER A 336 -13.89 -23.45 -1.66
CA SER A 336 -13.37 -22.18 -1.12
C SER A 336 -13.24 -21.11 -2.20
N PRO A 337 -13.37 -19.82 -1.89
CA PRO A 337 -13.04 -18.74 -2.81
C PRO A 337 -11.56 -18.73 -3.17
N LEU A 338 -11.26 -18.49 -4.45
CA LEU A 338 -9.90 -18.34 -4.99
C LEU A 338 -9.81 -17.11 -5.87
N HIS A 339 -8.94 -16.19 -5.54
CA HIS A 339 -8.68 -15.03 -6.37
C HIS A 339 -7.20 -14.98 -6.76
N ILE A 340 -6.92 -15.03 -8.05
CA ILE A 340 -5.56 -14.98 -8.58
C ILE A 340 -5.36 -13.68 -9.35
N THR A 341 -4.37 -12.91 -8.93
CA THR A 341 -3.91 -11.72 -9.65
C THR A 341 -2.47 -11.90 -10.09
N SER A 342 -2.18 -11.65 -11.37
CA SER A 342 -0.81 -11.74 -11.88
C SER A 342 -0.41 -10.47 -12.64
N SER A 343 0.70 -9.87 -12.23
CA SER A 343 1.32 -8.74 -12.93
C SER A 343 2.59 -9.21 -13.62
N ILE A 344 2.65 -9.03 -14.92
CA ILE A 344 3.73 -9.53 -15.78
C ILE A 344 4.39 -8.35 -16.49
N GLU A 345 5.70 -8.24 -16.39
CA GLU A 345 6.49 -7.20 -17.05
C GLU A 345 7.54 -7.80 -17.96
N LEU A 346 7.57 -7.32 -19.21
CA LEU A 346 8.57 -7.72 -20.22
C LEU A 346 9.48 -6.53 -20.51
N GLU A 347 10.76 -6.69 -20.21
CA GLU A 347 11.77 -5.67 -20.47
C GLU A 347 12.98 -6.23 -21.22
N SER A 348 13.78 -5.36 -21.83
CA SER A 348 15.04 -5.76 -22.47
C SER A 348 16.21 -5.23 -21.66
N ILE A 349 16.99 -6.15 -21.07
CA ILE A 349 18.18 -5.85 -20.28
C ILE A 349 19.41 -6.43 -20.99
N ASN A 350 20.34 -5.56 -21.34
CA ASN A 350 21.60 -5.96 -22.04
C ASN A 350 21.37 -6.80 -23.32
N GLY A 351 20.25 -6.55 -24.03
CA GLY A 351 19.91 -7.25 -25.26
C GLY A 351 19.28 -8.63 -25.04
N LYS A 352 18.93 -9.00 -23.82
CA LYS A 352 18.13 -10.17 -23.48
C LYS A 352 16.77 -9.74 -23.02
N LEU A 353 15.74 -10.51 -23.33
CA LEU A 353 14.39 -10.30 -22.83
C LEU A 353 14.27 -10.94 -21.45
N LYS A 354 13.88 -10.12 -20.47
CA LYS A 354 13.59 -10.53 -19.10
C LYS A 354 12.08 -10.43 -18.87
N LEU A 355 11.49 -11.52 -18.44
CA LEU A 355 10.12 -11.60 -17.99
C LEU A 355 10.13 -11.62 -16.46
N SER A 356 9.46 -10.64 -15.84
CA SER A 356 9.23 -10.59 -14.40
C SER A 356 7.76 -10.79 -14.14
N ARG A 357 7.41 -11.64 -13.18
CA ARG A 357 6.03 -11.96 -12.82
C ARG A 357 5.86 -11.87 -11.32
N VAL A 358 4.79 -11.21 -10.89
CA VAL A 358 4.31 -11.23 -9.51
C VAL A 358 2.90 -11.78 -9.54
N THR A 359 2.70 -12.92 -8.92
CA THR A 359 1.40 -13.61 -8.86
C THR A 359 0.97 -13.74 -7.41
N ASN A 360 -0.18 -13.18 -7.09
CA ASN A 360 -0.84 -13.30 -5.80
C ASN A 360 -1.94 -14.36 -5.91
N ILE A 361 -1.90 -15.32 -5.03
CA ILE A 361 -2.92 -16.35 -4.84
C ILE A 361 -3.61 -16.04 -3.52
N GLU A 362 -4.73 -15.37 -3.58
CA GLU A 362 -5.57 -15.05 -2.43
C GLU A 362 -6.57 -16.18 -2.23
N VAL A 363 -6.59 -16.71 -1.03
CA VAL A 363 -7.40 -17.85 -0.61
C VAL A 363 -8.24 -17.45 0.58
N ASP A 364 -9.49 -17.85 0.60
CA ASP A 364 -10.44 -17.57 1.68
C ASP A 364 -11.18 -18.85 2.10
N GLY A 365 -11.99 -18.78 3.17
CA GLY A 365 -12.84 -19.84 3.63
C GLY A 365 -12.09 -21.05 4.20
N GLU A 366 -12.59 -22.24 3.90
CA GLU A 366 -12.09 -23.50 4.48
C GLU A 366 -10.62 -23.78 4.10
N MET A 367 -10.21 -23.41 2.89
CA MET A 367 -8.81 -23.58 2.46
C MET A 367 -7.88 -22.63 3.22
N ALA A 368 -8.30 -21.38 3.48
CA ALA A 368 -7.51 -20.43 4.26
C ALA A 368 -7.33 -20.94 5.70
N PHE A 369 -8.39 -21.45 6.30
CA PHE A 369 -8.30 -22.11 7.61
C PHE A 369 -7.29 -23.28 7.61
N TRP A 370 -7.36 -24.16 6.61
CA TRP A 370 -6.45 -25.28 6.45
C TRP A 370 -4.99 -24.87 6.31
N MET A 371 -4.74 -23.82 5.54
CA MET A 371 -3.38 -23.32 5.38
C MET A 371 -2.85 -22.73 6.68
N ARG A 372 -3.67 -21.97 7.40
CA ARG A 372 -3.32 -21.40 8.72
C ARG A 372 -3.09 -22.50 9.75
N TRP A 373 -3.99 -23.48 9.81
CA TRP A 373 -3.84 -24.62 10.69
C TRP A 373 -2.58 -25.43 10.38
N GLY A 374 -2.27 -25.61 9.11
CA GLY A 374 -1.05 -26.30 8.68
C GLY A 374 0.23 -25.55 9.07
N MET A 375 0.21 -24.21 9.07
CA MET A 375 1.34 -23.41 9.54
C MET A 375 1.54 -23.52 11.05
N ASP A 376 0.48 -23.39 11.84
CA ASP A 376 0.50 -23.58 13.30
C ASP A 376 0.95 -25.00 13.73
N HIS A 377 0.92 -25.98 12.82
CA HIS A 377 1.31 -27.36 13.06
C HIS A 377 2.52 -27.79 12.22
N ILE A 378 3.37 -26.87 11.81
CA ILE A 378 4.57 -27.19 11.02
C ILE A 378 5.41 -28.29 11.68
N GLY A 379 5.59 -29.41 10.96
CA GLY A 379 6.40 -30.55 11.40
C GLY A 379 5.77 -31.45 12.44
N ASP A 380 4.48 -31.30 12.69
CA ASP A 380 3.74 -32.27 13.47
C ASP A 380 3.60 -33.60 12.69
N GLU A 381 3.81 -34.71 13.35
CA GLU A 381 3.68 -36.05 12.73
C GLU A 381 2.20 -36.49 12.55
N ASN A 382 1.26 -35.58 12.75
CA ASN A 382 -0.15 -35.89 12.66
C ASN A 382 -0.54 -36.30 11.22
N PRO A 383 -1.14 -37.45 11.00
CA PRO A 383 -1.48 -37.96 9.66
C PRO A 383 -2.56 -37.18 8.94
N GLN A 384 -3.22 -36.20 9.60
CA GLN A 384 -4.21 -35.34 9.01
C GLN A 384 -3.62 -34.08 8.35
N LEU A 385 -2.34 -33.78 8.57
CA LEU A 385 -1.63 -32.77 7.83
C LEU A 385 -1.50 -33.16 6.36
N SER A 386 -1.54 -32.21 5.47
CA SER A 386 -1.09 -32.39 4.09
C SER A 386 0.26 -33.11 4.10
N LEU A 387 0.40 -34.13 3.27
CA LEU A 387 1.66 -34.89 3.17
C LEU A 387 2.88 -33.96 2.93
N VAL A 388 2.66 -32.81 2.31
CA VAL A 388 3.70 -31.81 2.05
C VAL A 388 4.13 -31.08 3.31
N LEU A 389 3.20 -30.73 4.21
CA LEU A 389 3.51 -30.09 5.49
C LEU A 389 4.27 -31.02 6.43
N GLY A 390 4.03 -32.33 6.35
CA GLY A 390 4.82 -33.34 7.07
C GLY A 390 6.30 -33.39 6.65
N TYR A 391 6.67 -32.85 5.49
CA TYR A 391 8.07 -32.72 5.07
C TYR A 391 8.74 -31.44 5.57
N PHE A 392 7.98 -30.53 6.15
CA PHE A 392 8.53 -29.28 6.69
C PHE A 392 9.33 -29.60 7.96
N ASN A 393 10.49 -28.95 8.09
CA ASN A 393 11.39 -29.26 9.20
C ASN A 393 10.91 -28.58 10.50
N ALA A 394 10.33 -29.37 11.40
CA ALA A 394 9.91 -28.93 12.73
C ALA A 394 11.01 -28.35 13.61
N GLY A 395 12.28 -28.53 13.25
CA GLY A 395 13.40 -28.11 14.11
C GLY A 395 13.64 -26.61 14.20
N ALA A 396 12.96 -25.80 13.38
CA ALA A 396 13.06 -24.34 13.41
C ALA A 396 12.02 -23.69 14.35
N VAL A 397 10.94 -24.41 14.63
CA VAL A 397 9.81 -23.93 15.45
C VAL A 397 9.85 -24.65 16.80
N GLY A 398 9.78 -23.90 17.90
CA GLY A 398 9.79 -24.47 19.26
C GLY A 398 8.48 -25.17 19.60
N ASP A 399 8.51 -26.06 20.61
CA ASP A 399 7.30 -26.80 21.04
C ASP A 399 6.23 -25.85 21.62
N ALA A 400 6.60 -24.68 22.09
CA ALA A 400 5.67 -23.68 22.65
C ALA A 400 4.92 -22.89 21.59
N GLU A 401 5.53 -22.68 20.43
CA GLU A 401 4.93 -21.95 19.30
C GLU A 401 3.96 -22.85 18.52
N ARG A 402 4.22 -24.16 18.47
CA ARG A 402 3.36 -25.10 17.76
C ARG A 402 2.04 -25.34 18.50
N VAL A 403 0.95 -25.42 17.76
CA VAL A 403 -0.40 -25.68 18.29
C VAL A 403 -0.87 -24.57 19.25
N SER A 404 -0.44 -23.32 18.95
CA SER A 404 -0.82 -22.15 19.73
C SER A 404 -2.15 -21.52 19.28
N ARG A 405 -2.69 -21.97 18.14
CA ARG A 405 -3.84 -21.38 17.42
C ARG A 405 -3.56 -19.95 16.90
N PHE A 406 -2.31 -19.57 16.94
CA PHE A 406 -1.82 -18.31 16.45
C PHE A 406 -0.51 -18.52 15.71
N ILE A 407 -0.45 -18.07 14.47
CA ILE A 407 0.72 -18.30 13.60
C ILE A 407 1.81 -17.32 13.98
N GLU A 408 2.87 -17.85 14.55
CA GLU A 408 4.04 -17.09 14.95
C GLU A 408 4.86 -16.65 13.72
N PRO A 409 5.54 -15.51 13.77
CA PRO A 409 6.41 -15.08 12.68
C PRO A 409 7.45 -16.12 12.25
N VAL A 410 7.95 -16.93 13.20
CA VAL A 410 8.90 -18.01 12.91
C VAL A 410 8.29 -19.14 12.08
N GLU A 411 6.99 -19.40 12.22
CA GLU A 411 6.26 -20.38 11.42
C GLU A 411 6.03 -19.87 10.00
N VAL A 412 5.70 -18.60 9.86
CA VAL A 412 5.59 -17.94 8.55
C VAL A 412 6.93 -18.00 7.80
N ASP A 413 8.02 -17.59 8.43
CA ASP A 413 9.38 -17.63 7.85
C ASP A 413 9.77 -19.05 7.43
N GLU A 414 9.46 -20.07 8.26
CA GLU A 414 9.75 -21.46 7.94
C GLU A 414 8.89 -21.97 6.79
N PHE A 415 7.60 -21.61 6.75
CA PHE A 415 6.70 -21.97 5.68
C PHE A 415 7.16 -21.37 4.33
N GLU A 416 7.46 -20.07 4.28
CA GLU A 416 8.01 -19.42 3.09
C GLU A 416 9.33 -20.07 2.64
N ARG A 417 10.21 -20.33 3.58
CA ARG A 417 11.50 -20.97 3.31
C ARG A 417 11.36 -22.37 2.71
N GLN A 418 10.39 -23.15 3.18
CA GLN A 418 10.14 -24.51 2.66
C GLN A 418 9.45 -24.44 1.29
N LEU A 419 8.51 -23.53 1.10
CA LEU A 419 7.84 -23.32 -0.19
C LEU A 419 8.82 -22.98 -1.32
N ASN A 420 9.91 -22.28 -1.06
CA ASN A 420 10.93 -22.01 -2.10
C ASN A 420 11.43 -23.28 -2.81
N ASN A 421 11.38 -24.43 -2.15
CA ASN A 421 11.78 -25.71 -2.71
C ASN A 421 10.61 -26.64 -3.07
N LEU A 422 9.48 -26.47 -2.39
CA LEU A 422 8.35 -27.40 -2.46
C LEU A 422 7.09 -26.79 -3.11
N ALA A 423 7.17 -25.54 -3.60
CA ALA A 423 6.01 -24.86 -4.16
C ALA A 423 5.24 -25.67 -5.22
N PRO A 424 5.89 -26.31 -6.22
CA PRO A 424 5.13 -27.09 -7.21
C PRO A 424 4.34 -28.23 -6.59
N VAL A 425 4.94 -28.93 -5.60
CA VAL A 425 4.29 -30.06 -4.94
C VAL A 425 3.18 -29.57 -4.01
N TYR A 426 3.43 -28.51 -3.25
CA TYR A 426 2.45 -27.92 -2.34
C TYR A 426 1.21 -27.39 -3.09
N LEU A 427 1.41 -26.60 -4.14
CA LEU A 427 0.30 -26.08 -4.94
C LEU A 427 -0.51 -27.21 -5.60
N ALA A 428 0.16 -28.22 -6.15
CA ALA A 428 -0.53 -29.31 -6.82
C ALA A 428 -1.28 -30.24 -5.84
N THR A 429 -0.68 -30.60 -4.72
CA THR A 429 -1.25 -31.58 -3.77
C THR A 429 -2.08 -30.93 -2.67
N GLY A 430 -1.74 -29.71 -2.23
CA GLY A 430 -2.45 -28.99 -1.18
C GLY A 430 -3.56 -28.08 -1.71
N MET A 431 -3.42 -27.52 -2.89
CA MET A 431 -4.34 -26.52 -3.43
C MET A 431 -4.96 -26.90 -4.79
N ALA A 432 -4.63 -28.06 -5.34
CA ALA A 432 -5.03 -28.48 -6.69
C ALA A 432 -4.73 -27.42 -7.78
N ILE A 433 -3.60 -26.74 -7.66
CA ILE A 433 -3.10 -25.75 -8.61
C ILE A 433 -1.83 -26.27 -9.27
N ASP A 434 -1.81 -26.38 -10.60
CA ASP A 434 -0.58 -26.66 -11.33
C ASP A 434 0.30 -25.41 -11.36
N ALA A 435 1.38 -25.45 -10.60
CA ALA A 435 2.29 -24.32 -10.46
C ALA A 435 3.03 -23.97 -11.76
N GLU A 436 3.36 -24.95 -12.60
CA GLU A 436 4.07 -24.70 -13.85
C GLU A 436 3.16 -24.05 -14.90
N GLU A 437 1.87 -24.39 -14.92
CA GLU A 437 0.89 -23.78 -15.82
C GLU A 437 0.49 -22.35 -15.39
N LEU A 438 0.53 -22.07 -14.08
CA LEU A 438 0.22 -20.75 -13.53
C LEU A 438 1.43 -19.79 -13.55
N LEU A 439 2.58 -20.25 -13.05
CA LEU A 439 3.75 -19.42 -12.79
C LEU A 439 4.79 -19.49 -13.90
N GLY A 440 4.80 -20.56 -14.70
CA GLY A 440 5.86 -20.91 -15.63
C GLY A 440 6.81 -21.97 -15.08
N SER A 441 7.76 -22.43 -15.90
CA SER A 441 8.63 -23.55 -15.52
C SER A 441 9.69 -23.14 -14.49
N PHE A 442 9.66 -23.79 -13.33
CA PHE A 442 10.61 -23.56 -12.23
C PHE A 442 12.09 -23.78 -12.62
N ARG A 443 12.34 -24.50 -13.71
CA ARG A 443 13.70 -24.75 -14.20
C ARG A 443 14.28 -23.53 -14.92
N ASN A 444 13.41 -22.63 -15.40
CA ASN A 444 13.82 -21.47 -16.20
C ASN A 444 13.97 -20.22 -15.33
N PHE A 445 13.52 -20.24 -14.08
CA PHE A 445 13.59 -19.07 -13.22
C PHE A 445 15.03 -18.75 -12.82
N GLU A 446 15.40 -17.49 -13.02
CA GLU A 446 16.65 -16.93 -12.49
C GLU A 446 16.51 -16.64 -10.99
N THR A 447 15.35 -16.12 -10.61
CA THR A 447 15.00 -15.85 -9.20
C THR A 447 13.56 -16.25 -8.93
N ILE A 448 13.32 -16.77 -7.73
CA ILE A 448 12.00 -16.99 -7.16
C ILE A 448 11.99 -16.44 -5.74
N GLY A 449 10.98 -15.65 -5.42
CA GLY A 449 10.67 -15.17 -4.08
C GLY A 449 9.24 -15.56 -3.74
N ILE A 450 9.04 -15.97 -2.50
CA ILE A 450 7.71 -16.34 -1.97
C ILE A 450 7.51 -15.51 -0.71
N GLU A 451 6.34 -14.92 -0.59
CA GLU A 451 5.92 -14.11 0.55
C GLU A 451 4.49 -14.49 0.90
N LEU A 452 4.21 -14.62 2.19
CA LEU A 452 2.90 -14.92 2.73
C LEU A 452 2.38 -13.71 3.51
N ASP A 453 1.18 -13.26 3.18
CA ASP A 453 0.47 -12.22 3.89
C ASP A 453 -0.79 -12.80 4.55
N LEU A 454 -0.85 -12.72 5.87
CA LEU A 454 -1.99 -13.15 6.69
C LEU A 454 -3.01 -12.01 6.90
N HIS A 455 -2.88 -10.89 6.19
CA HIS A 455 -3.74 -9.71 6.27
C HIS A 455 -3.85 -9.11 7.69
N GLY A 456 -2.78 -9.26 8.49
CA GLY A 456 -2.72 -8.74 9.85
C GLY A 456 -3.47 -9.56 10.89
N ASP A 457 -4.03 -10.69 10.50
CA ASP A 457 -4.68 -11.65 11.38
C ASP A 457 -3.93 -12.98 11.38
N ASN A 458 -3.22 -13.27 12.45
CA ASN A 458 -2.42 -14.47 12.59
C ASN A 458 -3.16 -15.61 13.30
N ALA A 459 -4.47 -15.46 13.59
CA ALA A 459 -5.26 -16.54 14.18
C ALA A 459 -5.52 -17.68 13.19
N VAL A 460 -5.75 -18.86 13.71
CA VAL A 460 -6.14 -20.04 12.91
C VAL A 460 -7.66 -20.02 12.71
N ILE A 461 -8.10 -19.20 11.78
CA ILE A 461 -9.51 -18.93 11.45
C ILE A 461 -9.73 -18.89 9.94
N ASN A 462 -10.97 -18.78 9.50
CA ASN A 462 -11.36 -18.69 8.08
C ASN A 462 -11.11 -17.32 7.45
N HIS A 463 -10.08 -16.59 7.87
CA HIS A 463 -9.73 -15.31 7.25
C HIS A 463 -8.86 -15.50 6.01
N PRO A 464 -8.99 -14.62 5.01
CA PRO A 464 -8.20 -14.73 3.79
C PRO A 464 -6.70 -14.60 4.08
N LEU A 465 -5.91 -15.22 3.23
CA LEU A 465 -4.47 -15.06 3.18
C LEU A 465 -4.00 -14.97 1.73
N THR A 466 -2.84 -14.39 1.50
CA THR A 466 -2.27 -14.24 0.16
C THR A 466 -0.88 -14.81 0.08
N LEU A 467 -0.68 -15.76 -0.85
CA LEU A 467 0.63 -16.22 -1.28
C LEU A 467 1.09 -15.41 -2.49
N THR A 468 2.20 -14.71 -2.35
CA THR A 468 2.81 -13.92 -3.42
C THR A 468 4.04 -14.63 -3.97
N PHE A 469 4.01 -14.96 -5.26
CA PHE A 469 5.14 -15.50 -6.00
C PHE A 469 5.76 -14.43 -6.89
N SER A 470 7.03 -14.13 -6.66
CA SER A 470 7.81 -13.20 -7.49
C SER A 470 8.85 -13.98 -8.28
N THR A 471 8.67 -14.11 -9.59
CA THR A 471 9.57 -14.87 -10.46
C THR A 471 10.20 -14.02 -11.55
N THR A 472 11.42 -14.35 -11.94
CA THR A 472 12.09 -13.75 -13.08
C THR A 472 12.72 -14.82 -13.96
N GLU A 473 12.58 -14.68 -15.28
CA GLU A 473 13.18 -15.57 -16.26
C GLU A 473 13.66 -14.80 -17.49
N TYR A 474 14.62 -15.37 -18.22
CA TYR A 474 15.00 -14.89 -19.53
C TYR A 474 14.33 -15.70 -20.64
N VAL A 475 13.68 -14.99 -21.56
CA VAL A 475 12.95 -15.61 -22.67
C VAL A 475 13.65 -15.36 -24.00
N GLU A 476 13.49 -16.29 -24.94
CA GLU A 476 14.07 -16.17 -26.27
C GLU A 476 13.28 -15.18 -27.12
N ASP A 477 14.02 -14.31 -27.87
CA ASP A 477 13.40 -13.29 -28.72
C ASP A 477 12.66 -13.93 -29.90
N GLY A 478 11.36 -13.70 -29.99
CA GLY A 478 10.47 -14.21 -31.03
C GLY A 478 10.02 -15.66 -30.89
N ALA A 479 10.40 -16.36 -29.81
CA ALA A 479 9.90 -17.70 -29.52
C ALA A 479 8.46 -17.64 -28.99
N GLY A 480 7.64 -18.62 -29.35
CA GLY A 480 6.30 -18.77 -28.75
C GLY A 480 6.43 -19.18 -27.28
N LEU A 481 5.73 -18.47 -26.41
CA LEU A 481 5.65 -18.74 -24.98
C LEU A 481 4.17 -18.78 -24.57
N ASP A 482 3.75 -19.88 -23.94
CA ASP A 482 2.48 -19.94 -23.26
C ASP A 482 2.67 -19.26 -21.89
N LEU A 483 2.07 -18.10 -21.74
CA LEU A 483 2.27 -17.24 -20.57
C LEU A 483 1.57 -17.80 -19.34
N ILE A 484 0.37 -18.34 -19.56
CA ILE A 484 -0.45 -19.02 -18.55
C ILE A 484 -1.39 -19.98 -19.29
N ARG A 485 -1.69 -21.11 -18.67
CA ARG A 485 -2.70 -22.07 -19.13
C ARG A 485 -3.66 -22.41 -18.01
N SER A 486 -4.69 -23.21 -18.31
CA SER A 486 -5.55 -23.80 -17.30
C SER A 486 -4.70 -24.51 -16.25
N PHE A 487 -4.75 -23.99 -15.03
CA PHE A 487 -3.88 -24.43 -13.94
C PHE A 487 -4.65 -25.12 -12.80
N ILE A 488 -5.98 -25.11 -12.81
CA ILE A 488 -6.77 -25.83 -11.82
C ILE A 488 -6.75 -27.31 -12.14
N VAL A 489 -6.30 -28.13 -11.19
CA VAL A 489 -6.33 -29.58 -11.29
C VAL A 489 -7.72 -30.05 -10.86
N VAL A 490 -8.54 -30.45 -11.83
CA VAL A 490 -9.92 -30.88 -11.58
C VAL A 490 -9.96 -32.06 -10.60
N GLN A 491 -10.71 -31.89 -9.52
CA GLN A 491 -10.91 -32.89 -8.47
C GLN A 491 -12.34 -33.43 -8.50
N PRO A 492 -12.59 -34.64 -7.93
CA PRO A 492 -13.94 -35.20 -7.82
C PRO A 492 -14.91 -34.36 -7.00
N ALA A 493 -14.41 -33.62 -6.00
CA ALA A 493 -15.17 -32.63 -5.23
C ALA A 493 -14.67 -31.23 -5.57
N PRO A 494 -15.55 -30.21 -5.63
CA PRO A 494 -15.11 -28.84 -5.88
C PRO A 494 -14.27 -28.34 -4.70
N ILE A 495 -13.02 -27.96 -4.98
CA ILE A 495 -12.12 -27.34 -3.99
C ILE A 495 -12.32 -25.84 -4.01
N TRP A 496 -12.54 -25.30 -5.18
CA TRP A 496 -12.72 -23.87 -5.41
C TRP A 496 -14.18 -23.60 -5.82
N ALA A 497 -14.93 -22.86 -5.00
CA ALA A 497 -16.33 -22.50 -5.29
C ALA A 497 -16.40 -21.32 -6.27
N ASP A 498 -15.67 -20.25 -5.94
CA ASP A 498 -15.63 -19.01 -6.70
C ASP A 498 -14.18 -18.78 -7.15
N TYR A 499 -13.94 -19.01 -8.44
CA TYR A 499 -12.63 -18.81 -9.03
C TYR A 499 -12.59 -17.52 -9.84
N LYS A 500 -11.74 -16.59 -9.42
CA LYS A 500 -11.53 -15.31 -10.10
C LYS A 500 -10.08 -15.20 -10.58
N LEU A 501 -9.90 -14.68 -11.80
CA LEU A 501 -8.60 -14.50 -12.42
C LEU A 501 -8.44 -13.09 -12.98
N GLU A 502 -7.35 -12.42 -12.61
CA GLU A 502 -6.96 -11.12 -13.15
C GLU A 502 -5.47 -11.13 -13.53
N ILE A 503 -5.18 -11.03 -14.82
CA ILE A 503 -3.78 -10.98 -15.31
C ILE A 503 -3.55 -9.68 -16.04
N THR A 504 -2.51 -8.96 -15.65
CA THR A 504 -2.07 -7.73 -16.30
C THR A 504 -0.66 -7.88 -16.81
N GLY A 505 -0.48 -7.78 -18.13
CA GLY A 505 0.84 -7.76 -18.76
C GLY A 505 1.23 -6.36 -19.22
N LYS A 506 2.49 -5.98 -19.00
CA LYS A 506 3.05 -4.70 -19.47
C LYS A 506 4.37 -4.91 -20.17
N THR A 507 4.62 -4.11 -21.23
CA THR A 507 5.93 -4.06 -21.88
C THR A 507 6.51 -2.66 -21.83
N THR A 508 7.79 -2.54 -22.12
CA THR A 508 8.44 -1.24 -22.32
C THR A 508 8.20 -0.71 -23.73
N SER A 509 8.64 0.49 -24.02
CA SER A 509 8.56 1.09 -25.36
C SER A 509 9.35 0.34 -26.44
N THR A 510 10.29 -0.53 -26.03
CA THR A 510 11.21 -1.26 -26.91
C THR A 510 10.96 -2.77 -26.95
N THR A 511 10.00 -3.27 -26.18
CA THR A 511 9.63 -4.68 -26.14
C THR A 511 8.14 -4.84 -26.49
N SER A 512 7.74 -6.02 -26.97
CA SER A 512 6.37 -6.31 -27.38
C SER A 512 6.02 -7.75 -27.03
N PHE A 513 4.77 -8.00 -26.63
CA PHE A 513 4.23 -9.36 -26.47
C PHE A 513 3.97 -10.04 -27.81
N SER A 514 3.90 -9.30 -28.89
CA SER A 514 3.64 -9.73 -30.27
C SER A 514 2.73 -10.97 -30.38
N ALA A 515 1.75 -10.94 -31.24
CA ALA A 515 0.82 -12.06 -31.46
C ALA A 515 0.18 -12.66 -30.18
N ALA A 516 -0.04 -11.81 -29.14
CA ALA A 516 -0.75 -12.26 -27.94
C ALA A 516 -2.15 -12.75 -28.32
N THR A 517 -2.49 -13.98 -27.93
CA THR A 517 -3.76 -14.63 -28.25
C THR A 517 -4.27 -15.46 -27.08
N LEU A 518 -5.55 -15.32 -26.79
CA LEU A 518 -6.27 -16.24 -25.93
C LEU A 518 -6.90 -17.34 -26.79
N ARG A 519 -6.73 -18.59 -26.39
CA ARG A 519 -7.28 -19.77 -27.06
C ARG A 519 -8.18 -20.52 -26.10
N GLU A 520 -9.18 -21.18 -26.66
CA GLU A 520 -10.02 -22.19 -26.01
C GLU A 520 -10.95 -21.69 -24.90
N SER A 521 -10.93 -20.41 -24.53
CA SER A 521 -11.80 -19.87 -23.48
C SER A 521 -13.11 -19.29 -24.00
N ASN A 522 -14.18 -19.46 -23.22
CA ASN A 522 -15.47 -18.84 -23.41
C ASN A 522 -15.83 -17.81 -22.34
N ASP A 523 -15.28 -17.96 -21.13
CA ASP A 523 -15.69 -17.18 -19.96
C ASP A 523 -14.66 -16.10 -19.56
N LEU A 524 -13.51 -16.04 -20.28
CA LEU A 524 -12.46 -15.05 -20.01
C LEU A 524 -12.52 -13.88 -20.99
N SER A 525 -12.43 -12.68 -20.49
CA SER A 525 -12.29 -11.46 -21.29
C SER A 525 -10.82 -11.14 -21.52
N PHE A 526 -10.44 -10.97 -22.79
CA PHE A 526 -9.07 -10.65 -23.17
C PHE A 526 -8.98 -9.32 -23.89
N THR A 527 -8.09 -8.45 -23.44
CA THR A 527 -7.79 -7.18 -24.12
C THR A 527 -6.30 -7.02 -24.32
N HIS A 528 -5.90 -6.55 -25.51
CA HIS A 528 -4.53 -6.23 -25.83
C HIS A 528 -4.47 -4.87 -26.51
N SER A 529 -3.73 -3.94 -25.93
CA SER A 529 -3.57 -2.58 -26.44
C SER A 529 -2.11 -2.19 -26.57
N ARG A 530 -1.81 -1.39 -27.59
CA ARG A 530 -0.46 -0.89 -27.86
C ARG A 530 -0.43 0.63 -27.81
N LEU A 531 0.30 1.15 -26.83
CA LEU A 531 0.56 2.57 -26.65
C LEU A 531 2.02 2.89 -27.07
N PRO A 532 2.36 4.13 -27.40
CA PRO A 532 3.74 4.45 -27.82
C PRO A 532 4.82 4.13 -26.79
N TRP A 533 4.47 4.03 -25.51
CA TRP A 533 5.40 3.74 -24.42
C TRP A 533 5.40 2.29 -23.96
N GLY A 534 4.51 1.44 -24.46
CA GLY A 534 4.43 0.02 -24.10
C GLY A 534 3.13 -0.62 -24.55
N GLU A 535 3.02 -1.92 -24.40
CA GLU A 535 1.80 -2.68 -24.56
C GLU A 535 1.18 -2.98 -23.20
N ILE A 536 -0.12 -3.10 -23.17
CA ILE A 536 -0.90 -3.54 -22.01
C ILE A 536 -1.79 -4.70 -22.46
N LEU A 537 -1.66 -5.80 -21.75
CA LEU A 537 -2.46 -6.99 -21.90
C LEU A 537 -3.27 -7.18 -20.63
N SER A 538 -4.56 -7.46 -20.71
CA SER A 538 -5.41 -7.82 -19.58
C SER A 538 -6.21 -9.05 -19.93
N LEU A 539 -6.25 -9.99 -19.00
CA LEU A 539 -7.11 -11.17 -19.03
C LEU A 539 -7.88 -11.20 -17.72
N GLU A 540 -9.20 -11.22 -17.80
CA GLU A 540 -10.07 -11.11 -16.64
C GLU A 540 -11.22 -12.13 -16.75
N GLY A 541 -11.56 -12.77 -15.65
CA GLY A 541 -12.71 -13.65 -15.53
C GLY A 541 -13.18 -13.75 -14.09
N ASP A 542 -14.48 -13.77 -13.92
CA ASP A 542 -15.15 -13.96 -12.62
C ASP A 542 -16.00 -15.24 -12.69
N ASN A 543 -16.04 -16.02 -11.60
CA ASN A 543 -16.79 -17.28 -11.49
C ASN A 543 -16.44 -18.27 -12.63
N ILE A 544 -15.14 -18.45 -12.86
CA ILE A 544 -14.65 -19.32 -13.93
C ILE A 544 -14.88 -20.79 -13.51
N PRO A 545 -15.45 -21.64 -14.38
CA PRO A 545 -15.55 -23.06 -14.10
C PRO A 545 -14.17 -23.69 -13.90
N GLN A 546 -14.04 -24.65 -12.97
CA GLN A 546 -12.76 -25.32 -12.68
C GLN A 546 -12.23 -26.15 -13.86
N ASP A 547 -13.12 -26.57 -14.77
CA ASP A 547 -12.82 -27.32 -15.99
C ASP A 547 -12.67 -26.45 -17.25
N GLU A 548 -12.62 -25.11 -17.09
CA GLU A 548 -12.41 -24.19 -18.22
C GLU A 548 -10.99 -24.33 -18.76
N ASP A 549 -10.89 -24.73 -20.02
CA ASP A 549 -9.61 -24.77 -20.72
C ASP A 549 -9.30 -23.42 -21.35
N PHE A 550 -8.11 -22.92 -21.09
CA PHE A 550 -7.60 -21.70 -21.72
C PHE A 550 -6.08 -21.71 -21.85
N THR A 551 -5.59 -20.98 -22.84
CA THR A 551 -4.15 -20.74 -23.02
C THR A 551 -3.93 -19.31 -23.49
N LEU A 552 -3.19 -18.54 -22.72
CA LEU A 552 -2.70 -17.22 -23.10
C LEU A 552 -1.28 -17.35 -23.66
N ALA A 553 -1.16 -17.29 -24.99
CA ALA A 553 0.12 -17.41 -25.68
C ALA A 553 0.60 -16.05 -26.18
N ILE A 554 1.92 -15.83 -26.09
CA ILE A 554 2.61 -14.63 -26.58
C ILE A 554 3.86 -15.01 -27.39
N ASN A 555 4.37 -14.05 -28.18
CA ASN A 555 5.69 -14.15 -28.81
C ASN A 555 6.52 -12.93 -28.37
N PRO A 556 7.21 -12.99 -27.21
CA PRO A 556 7.96 -11.87 -26.68
C PRO A 556 9.09 -11.47 -27.65
N THR A 557 9.21 -10.17 -27.95
CA THR A 557 10.25 -9.71 -28.88
C THR A 557 10.75 -8.30 -28.56
N SER A 558 12.02 -8.05 -28.85
CA SER A 558 12.65 -6.74 -28.82
C SER A 558 12.84 -6.14 -30.22
N SER A 559 12.28 -6.79 -31.26
CA SER A 559 12.39 -6.34 -32.65
C SER A 559 11.78 -4.95 -32.85
N PRO A 560 12.50 -3.99 -33.45
CA PRO A 560 12.00 -2.62 -33.67
C PRO A 560 10.70 -2.54 -34.50
N VAL A 561 10.42 -3.56 -35.29
CA VAL A 561 9.21 -3.61 -36.15
C VAL A 561 7.97 -3.93 -35.32
N HIS A 562 8.14 -4.66 -34.21
CA HIS A 562 7.05 -5.07 -33.31
C HIS A 562 6.94 -4.15 -32.09
N SER A 563 8.06 -3.51 -31.71
CA SER A 563 8.13 -2.66 -30.52
C SER A 563 7.26 -1.41 -30.65
N PRO A 564 6.55 -1.01 -29.60
CA PRO A 564 5.56 0.08 -29.62
C PRO A 564 6.09 1.41 -30.13
N ALA A 565 7.19 1.92 -29.56
CA ALA A 565 7.71 3.24 -29.93
C ALA A 565 8.32 3.27 -31.35
N PRO A 566 9.20 2.34 -31.75
CA PRO A 566 9.74 2.33 -33.12
C PRO A 566 8.65 2.17 -34.17
N LEU A 567 7.68 1.28 -33.97
CA LEU A 567 6.55 1.10 -34.89
C LEU A 567 5.69 2.37 -34.99
N PHE A 568 5.37 2.98 -33.86
CA PHE A 568 4.61 4.24 -33.82
C PHE A 568 5.34 5.37 -34.57
N ILE A 569 6.64 5.55 -34.31
CA ILE A 569 7.46 6.54 -35.01
C ILE A 569 7.47 6.28 -36.52
N LEU A 570 7.63 5.02 -36.94
CA LEU A 570 7.60 4.64 -38.35
C LEU A 570 6.23 4.98 -39.00
N VAL A 571 5.13 4.66 -38.32
CA VAL A 571 3.76 4.99 -38.76
C VAL A 571 3.61 6.51 -38.91
N VAL A 572 3.99 7.28 -37.93
CA VAL A 572 3.89 8.75 -37.94
C VAL A 572 4.71 9.36 -39.07
N ILE A 573 5.97 8.94 -39.23
CA ILE A 573 6.85 9.44 -40.30
C ILE A 573 6.26 9.11 -41.68
N THR A 574 5.77 7.87 -41.88
CA THR A 574 5.18 7.45 -43.14
C THR A 574 3.91 8.19 -43.47
N LEU A 575 3.01 8.39 -42.51
CA LEU A 575 1.78 9.18 -42.68
C LEU A 575 2.11 10.65 -42.96
N LEU A 576 3.05 11.25 -42.24
CA LEU A 576 3.47 12.64 -42.49
C LEU A 576 4.10 12.81 -43.87
N ALA A 577 4.95 11.88 -44.28
CA ALA A 577 5.55 11.89 -45.64
C ALA A 577 4.46 11.71 -46.72
N GLY A 578 3.57 10.74 -46.55
CA GLY A 578 2.45 10.50 -47.48
C GLY A 578 1.53 11.72 -47.59
N TRP A 579 1.19 12.33 -46.44
CA TRP A 579 0.38 13.55 -46.40
C TRP A 579 1.09 14.73 -47.06
N TRP A 580 2.37 14.94 -46.79
CA TRP A 580 3.18 16.00 -47.38
C TRP A 580 3.26 15.88 -48.91
N ILE A 581 3.46 14.65 -49.43
CA ILE A 581 3.42 14.38 -50.86
C ILE A 581 2.05 14.70 -51.44
N ALA A 582 0.98 14.22 -50.81
CA ALA A 582 -0.41 14.51 -51.20
C ALA A 582 -0.71 16.01 -51.23
N LEU A 583 -0.21 16.78 -50.26
CA LEU A 583 -0.34 18.24 -50.25
C LEU A 583 0.44 18.89 -51.42
N ARG A 584 1.64 18.45 -51.71
CA ARG A 584 2.41 18.95 -52.85
C ARG A 584 1.69 18.70 -54.18
N MET A 585 1.08 17.50 -54.34
CA MET A 585 0.33 17.15 -55.56
C MET A 585 -0.93 18.04 -55.72
N THR A 586 -1.44 18.60 -54.64
CA THR A 586 -2.72 19.41 -54.63
C THR A 586 -2.51 20.91 -54.55
N VAL A 587 -1.29 21.44 -54.62
CA VAL A 587 -1.03 22.89 -54.50
C VAL A 587 -1.88 23.75 -55.45
N LYS A 588 -2.20 23.23 -56.66
CA LYS A 588 -3.05 23.91 -57.64
C LYS A 588 -4.43 23.25 -57.82
N ARG A 589 -4.90 22.48 -56.82
CA ARG A 589 -6.14 21.72 -56.87
C ARG A 589 -7.03 22.02 -55.69
N HIS A 590 -8.37 21.89 -55.86
CA HIS A 590 -9.32 22.10 -54.76
C HIS A 590 -9.69 20.75 -54.13
N ARG A 591 -9.20 20.51 -52.87
CA ARG A 591 -9.42 19.24 -52.16
C ARG A 591 -10.70 19.31 -51.36
N ARG A 592 -11.75 18.60 -51.82
CA ARG A 592 -13.08 18.60 -51.19
C ARG A 592 -13.21 17.66 -50.00
N TRP A 593 -12.39 16.61 -49.96
CA TRP A 593 -12.51 15.49 -49.02
C TRP A 593 -11.49 15.52 -47.86
N ILE A 594 -10.87 16.64 -47.60
CA ILE A 594 -9.77 16.75 -46.63
C ILE A 594 -10.12 16.26 -45.23
N TYR A 595 -11.37 16.48 -44.79
CA TYR A 595 -11.86 15.99 -43.48
C TYR A 595 -12.05 14.48 -43.44
N GLY A 596 -12.62 13.90 -44.53
CA GLY A 596 -12.74 12.44 -44.64
C GLY A 596 -11.40 11.72 -44.72
N GLU A 597 -10.45 12.32 -45.42
CA GLU A 597 -9.07 11.82 -45.52
C GLU A 597 -8.34 11.88 -44.19
N SER A 598 -8.55 12.94 -43.39
CA SER A 598 -8.01 13.05 -42.05
C SER A 598 -8.63 12.03 -41.09
N ALA A 599 -9.91 11.70 -41.26
CA ALA A 599 -10.59 10.67 -40.47
C ALA A 599 -9.98 9.25 -40.68
N LEU A 600 -9.37 8.98 -41.85
CA LEU A 600 -8.67 7.71 -42.09
C LEU A 600 -7.47 7.49 -41.17
N ILE A 601 -6.85 8.57 -40.65
CA ILE A 601 -5.79 8.48 -39.66
C ILE A 601 -6.31 7.77 -38.40
N LEU A 602 -7.55 8.05 -37.99
CA LEU A 602 -8.14 7.41 -36.82
C LEU A 602 -8.22 5.89 -36.95
N ILE A 603 -8.44 5.39 -38.17
CA ILE A 603 -8.46 3.93 -38.44
C ILE A 603 -7.07 3.35 -38.23
N VAL A 604 -6.02 4.02 -38.71
CA VAL A 604 -4.64 3.56 -38.52
C VAL A 604 -4.27 3.60 -37.04
N VAL A 605 -4.65 4.67 -36.32
CA VAL A 605 -4.45 4.79 -34.88
C VAL A 605 -5.17 3.68 -34.13
N ALA A 606 -6.42 3.37 -34.50
CA ALA A 606 -7.18 2.29 -33.89
C ALA A 606 -6.51 0.92 -34.13
N ILE A 607 -6.11 0.62 -35.37
CA ILE A 607 -5.39 -0.63 -35.69
C ILE A 607 -4.08 -0.75 -34.90
N HIS A 608 -3.37 0.35 -34.70
CA HIS A 608 -2.16 0.37 -33.87
C HIS A 608 -2.50 0.15 -32.41
N PHE A 609 -3.51 0.88 -31.89
CA PHE A 609 -3.94 0.82 -30.48
C PHE A 609 -4.44 -0.58 -30.07
N PHE A 610 -5.23 -1.24 -30.91
CA PHE A 610 -5.68 -2.62 -30.66
C PHE A 610 -4.61 -3.68 -30.94
N ALA A 611 -3.35 -3.31 -30.94
CA ALA A 611 -2.19 -4.18 -31.04
C ALA A 611 -2.19 -5.15 -32.24
N PHE A 612 -2.90 -4.80 -33.33
CA PHE A 612 -2.86 -5.64 -34.55
C PHE A 612 -1.41 -5.89 -35.00
N PRO A 613 -1.15 -7.05 -35.63
CA PRO A 613 0.17 -7.38 -36.16
C PRO A 613 0.77 -6.26 -37.04
N PRO A 614 2.08 -6.02 -37.00
CA PRO A 614 2.73 -4.91 -37.73
C PRO A 614 2.42 -4.88 -39.21
N ILE A 615 2.16 -6.04 -39.84
CA ILE A 615 1.78 -6.13 -41.25
C ILE A 615 0.45 -5.46 -41.54
N PHE A 616 -0.54 -5.57 -40.64
CA PHE A 616 -1.84 -4.90 -40.78
C PHE A 616 -1.71 -3.40 -40.55
N VAL A 617 -0.87 -2.99 -39.60
CA VAL A 617 -0.56 -1.59 -39.35
C VAL A 617 0.10 -0.98 -40.61
N ALA A 618 1.13 -1.62 -41.15
CA ALA A 618 1.79 -1.18 -42.37
C ALA A 618 0.84 -1.17 -43.60
N GLY A 619 0.01 -2.19 -43.74
CA GLY A 619 -1.01 -2.27 -44.79
C GLY A 619 -2.04 -1.14 -44.69
N SER A 620 -2.49 -0.80 -43.49
CA SER A 620 -3.43 0.32 -43.25
C SER A 620 -2.79 1.66 -43.60
N VAL A 621 -1.53 1.89 -43.18
CA VAL A 621 -0.75 3.09 -43.53
C VAL A 621 -0.59 3.22 -45.06
N ALA A 622 -0.20 2.13 -45.73
CA ALA A 622 -0.05 2.10 -47.19
C ALA A 622 -1.41 2.42 -47.87
N THR A 623 -2.49 1.78 -47.42
CA THR A 623 -3.83 2.00 -47.98
C THR A 623 -4.28 3.45 -47.83
N VAL A 624 -4.10 4.05 -46.64
CA VAL A 624 -4.43 5.45 -46.38
C VAL A 624 -3.60 6.39 -47.26
N THR A 625 -2.31 6.10 -47.39
CA THR A 625 -1.41 6.88 -48.24
C THR A 625 -1.81 6.83 -49.71
N VAL A 626 -2.15 5.65 -50.24
CA VAL A 626 -2.65 5.47 -51.59
C VAL A 626 -3.96 6.21 -51.82
N ILE A 627 -4.89 6.14 -50.89
CA ILE A 627 -6.14 6.91 -50.94
C ILE A 627 -5.84 8.41 -51.00
N TRP A 628 -4.94 8.92 -50.18
CA TRP A 628 -4.56 10.35 -50.21
C TRP A 628 -3.98 10.79 -51.55
N TRP A 629 -3.12 9.96 -52.16
CA TRP A 629 -2.55 10.25 -53.47
C TRP A 629 -3.59 10.16 -54.58
N PHE A 630 -4.45 9.15 -54.52
CA PHE A 630 -5.56 8.97 -55.50
C PHE A 630 -6.52 10.14 -55.47
N THR A 631 -6.97 10.54 -54.29
CA THR A 631 -7.87 11.70 -54.10
C THR A 631 -7.15 13.00 -54.53
N ALA A 632 -5.85 13.11 -54.30
CA ALA A 632 -5.04 14.24 -54.77
C ALA A 632 -5.00 14.33 -56.31
N ILE A 633 -4.90 13.18 -56.99
CA ILE A 633 -4.88 13.14 -58.46
C ILE A 633 -6.24 13.48 -59.07
N ILE A 634 -7.36 13.00 -58.48
CA ILE A 634 -8.73 13.24 -58.98
C ILE A 634 -9.24 14.65 -58.63
N SER A 635 -8.66 15.30 -57.64
CA SER A 635 -9.10 16.63 -57.20
C SER A 635 -9.11 17.63 -58.35
N PRO A 636 -10.19 18.42 -58.57
CA PRO A 636 -10.26 19.37 -59.66
C PRO A 636 -9.21 20.48 -59.50
N ARG A 637 -8.65 20.93 -60.61
CA ARG A 637 -7.72 22.08 -60.61
C ARG A 637 -8.46 23.32 -60.13
N ARG A 638 -7.79 24.14 -59.32
CA ARG A 638 -8.27 25.51 -59.05
C ARG A 638 -8.15 26.28 -60.38
N LEU A 639 -9.29 26.74 -60.85
CA LEU A 639 -9.27 27.75 -61.89
C LEU A 639 -8.70 28.99 -61.19
N ASP A 640 -7.55 29.46 -61.62
CA ASP A 640 -7.01 30.72 -61.16
C ASP A 640 -8.01 31.80 -61.60
N ILE A 641 -8.65 32.46 -60.63
CA ILE A 641 -9.55 33.58 -60.86
C ILE A 641 -8.80 34.73 -61.61
N ALA A 642 -7.46 34.75 -61.54
CA ALA A 642 -6.61 35.64 -62.30
C ALA A 642 -6.59 35.40 -63.83
N GLU A 643 -7.04 34.23 -64.35
CA GLU A 643 -7.25 34.01 -65.78
C GLU A 643 -8.69 34.40 -66.26
N MET A 644 -9.58 34.75 -65.35
CA MET A 644 -10.92 35.23 -65.68
C MET A 644 -11.07 36.79 -65.62
N ASP A 645 -10.07 37.47 -65.16
CA ASP A 645 -10.10 38.93 -65.01
C ASP A 645 -9.16 39.63 -66.00
N ASP A 646 -8.98 39.14 -67.22
CA ASP A 646 -8.65 40.09 -68.27
C ASP A 646 -9.95 40.85 -68.58
N PRO A 647 -10.00 42.14 -68.24
CA PRO A 647 -11.18 42.93 -68.53
C PRO A 647 -11.35 42.91 -70.06
N VAL A 648 -12.45 42.28 -70.54
CA VAL A 648 -12.83 42.37 -71.94
C VAL A 648 -13.08 43.82 -72.18
N ILE A 649 -12.06 44.56 -72.66
CA ILE A 649 -12.19 45.95 -73.02
C ILE A 649 -13.17 46.01 -74.17
N PRO A 650 -14.36 46.61 -73.97
CA PRO A 650 -15.35 46.63 -75.03
C PRO A 650 -14.81 47.42 -76.22
N THR A 651 -14.91 46.76 -77.38
CA THR A 651 -14.50 47.38 -78.65
C THR A 651 -15.71 47.92 -79.43
N ILE A 652 -15.58 49.15 -79.98
CA ILE A 652 -16.59 49.76 -80.81
C ILE A 652 -16.05 50.02 -82.23
N GLN A 653 -16.85 49.74 -83.23
CA GLN A 653 -16.46 49.99 -84.62
C GLN A 653 -16.76 51.42 -84.99
N CYS A 654 -15.82 52.10 -85.61
CA CYS A 654 -16.02 53.44 -86.11
C CYS A 654 -17.01 53.42 -87.25
N PRO A 655 -18.09 54.27 -87.20
CA PRO A 655 -19.09 54.28 -88.25
C PRO A 655 -18.58 54.89 -89.57
N ALA A 656 -17.43 55.46 -89.58
CA ALA A 656 -16.85 56.11 -90.81
C ALA A 656 -15.82 55.24 -91.55
N CYS A 657 -15.11 54.34 -90.85
CA CYS A 657 -14.03 53.54 -91.43
C CYS A 657 -14.02 52.04 -90.98
N SER A 658 -14.99 51.62 -90.13
CA SER A 658 -15.19 50.32 -89.62
C SER A 658 -14.00 49.78 -88.78
N THR A 659 -13.03 50.60 -88.38
CA THR A 659 -11.93 50.20 -87.53
C THR A 659 -12.41 49.96 -86.09
N SER A 660 -12.06 48.88 -85.47
CA SER A 660 -12.40 48.57 -84.08
C SER A 660 -11.47 49.37 -83.15
N ASN A 661 -12.08 50.08 -82.20
CA ASN A 661 -11.39 50.88 -81.18
C ASN A 661 -11.76 50.36 -79.81
N SER A 662 -10.82 50.22 -78.91
CA SER A 662 -11.02 49.94 -77.51
C SER A 662 -11.61 51.13 -76.74
N VAL A 663 -12.51 50.82 -75.82
CA VAL A 663 -13.14 51.82 -74.95
C VAL A 663 -12.67 51.61 -73.55
N ASP A 664 -11.73 52.49 -73.15
CA ASP A 664 -11.02 52.33 -71.85
C ASP A 664 -11.71 53.10 -70.70
N SER A 665 -12.88 53.69 -70.93
CA SER A 665 -13.58 54.49 -69.90
C SER A 665 -15.08 54.16 -69.88
N ASP A 666 -15.65 54.03 -68.69
CA ASP A 666 -17.09 53.91 -68.43
C ASP A 666 -17.83 55.26 -68.31
N GLU A 667 -17.12 56.38 -68.34
CA GLU A 667 -17.71 57.67 -68.25
C GLU A 667 -18.57 58.03 -69.51
N ARG A 668 -19.73 58.58 -69.32
CA ARG A 668 -20.62 58.99 -70.41
C ARG A 668 -21.04 60.47 -70.22
N PRO A 669 -20.94 61.24 -71.29
CA PRO A 669 -20.49 60.97 -72.67
C PRO A 669 -18.96 60.88 -72.78
N PHE A 670 -18.44 59.82 -73.39
CA PHE A 670 -17.01 59.61 -73.65
C PHE A 670 -16.66 59.96 -75.08
N ARG A 671 -15.55 60.72 -75.32
CA ARG A 671 -15.11 61.12 -76.64
C ARG A 671 -13.67 60.66 -76.85
N PHE A 672 -13.40 59.89 -77.88
CA PHE A 672 -12.05 59.50 -78.27
C PHE A 672 -11.85 59.49 -79.77
N PRO A 673 -10.61 59.71 -80.28
CA PRO A 673 -10.32 59.68 -81.68
C PRO A 673 -10.28 58.25 -82.21
N CYS A 674 -10.81 58.01 -83.38
CA CYS A 674 -10.70 56.68 -84.04
C CYS A 674 -9.24 56.42 -84.45
N ASN A 675 -8.71 55.26 -84.12
CA ASN A 675 -7.33 54.83 -84.46
C ASN A 675 -7.10 54.68 -85.98
N GLY A 676 -8.16 54.57 -86.81
CA GLY A 676 -8.05 54.37 -88.26
C GLY A 676 -8.23 55.67 -89.08
N CYS A 677 -9.11 56.57 -88.68
CA CYS A 677 -9.44 57.79 -89.50
C CYS A 677 -9.40 59.11 -88.70
N SER A 678 -8.96 59.04 -87.44
CA SER A 678 -8.82 60.20 -86.55
C SER A 678 -10.11 61.02 -86.27
N ARG A 679 -11.28 60.56 -86.75
CA ARG A 679 -12.58 61.15 -86.37
C ARG A 679 -12.92 60.86 -84.92
N VAL A 680 -13.47 61.88 -84.26
CA VAL A 680 -13.87 61.77 -82.87
C VAL A 680 -15.20 60.95 -82.78
N ILE A 681 -15.16 59.84 -82.14
CA ILE A 681 -16.31 59.00 -81.75
C ILE A 681 -16.85 59.51 -80.43
N LYS A 682 -18.15 59.80 -80.36
CA LYS A 682 -18.82 60.14 -79.11
C LYS A 682 -19.76 59.07 -78.68
N LEU A 683 -19.46 58.42 -77.53
CA LEU A 683 -20.39 57.49 -76.86
C LEU A 683 -21.29 58.25 -75.91
N VAL A 684 -22.60 58.19 -76.11
CA VAL A 684 -23.59 58.99 -75.38
C VAL A 684 -24.41 58.18 -74.39
N ALA A 685 -24.52 56.85 -74.57
CA ALA A 685 -25.19 55.90 -73.66
C ALA A 685 -24.51 54.56 -73.73
#